data_b25a834dfeef35b28c182b466cfa48cc
#
_entry.id   b25a834dfeef35b28c182b466cfa48cc
#
_cell.length_a   1.000
_cell.length_b   1.000
_cell.length_c   1.000
_cell.angle_alpha   90.00
_cell.angle_beta   90.00
_cell.angle_gamma   90.00
#
_symmetry.space_group_name_H-M   'P 1'
#
loop_
_entity.id
_entity.type
_entity.pdbx_description
1 polymer ?
#
loop_
_entity_poly.entity_id
_entity_poly.type
_entity_poly.pdbx_seq_one_letter_code
_entity_poly.pdbx_strand_id
1 'polypeptide(L)'
;MLSAVKRYKRLVSSTLARCFPRTSAYVRSEDDLILRRWPEARKQPAATAKKPRAKAAAKPARAGKAAPRSPDKPRVRPAKATSDGIYGPSRLSIGEQQIQAMRLRVGRAVEAGVIRAPSDEQWAMILEASPVTRIFAGAGSGKSTTLVLRVVFMLCHLEIPPERLTVISFTNASCAELREQLVRVLGFWNLDVDTERVRQCVRTFHAAMAVLAREVLGKPQWFEQLEQKGASPIELDNPLTASRLRPAQQRLLKQAYQQCYAEQPRFRERVHQLLSLPAPDEPGTRRTAPKAPLDAFKLAGERTPAPLFEAFHAQAGFIESIGIRIDQIQPARLACQETERAFVEALQLFWRCFSELLDSQGLMTFNGAFQRLTQWLNGHEAAASPALLEPFSHLLIDEFQDISPQIVQWLQALHGALARQGAPVSLMAIGDDWQSIYGWRGSSPELFMDFDKYFPAKGAKKLSRVLMLTTNYRSIEPVIRDGESVLAGVCVKQEKTSQASRATQPGDHGVKLVTRFDLKARLPDLIREIQAQCEHVAAREGADRNAVLVLSRRNDPLRLIEAQLDRKWPVKTYSIHRAKGLQAEVAIIVDDCLPSEPHPLRNALYAYCGFFRNSYDQAMADESLRLAYVAITRGVSRVLWYTQKAQGATRLLTERAKAKHR
;
A
#
# COMPACT_ATOMS: atom_id res chain seq x y z
N MET A 1 3.51 43.75 11.45
CA MET A 1 3.97 42.33 11.48
C MET A 1 3.56 41.53 10.25
N LEU A 2 2.32 41.51 9.82
CA LEU A 2 1.84 40.73 8.64
C LEU A 2 2.55 41.04 7.33
N SER A 3 3.01 42.27 7.08
CA SER A 3 3.73 42.65 5.85
C SER A 3 5.17 42.09 5.81
N ALA A 4 5.83 42.02 6.97
CA ALA A 4 7.18 41.46 7.10
C ALA A 4 7.17 39.94 6.90
N VAL A 5 6.18 39.24 7.44
CA VAL A 5 6.00 37.79 7.24
C VAL A 5 5.72 37.44 5.77
N LYS A 6 4.89 38.28 5.08
CA LYS A 6 4.63 38.11 3.64
C LYS A 6 5.88 38.37 2.79
N ARG A 7 6.70 39.37 3.15
CA ARG A 7 7.99 39.62 2.49
C ARG A 7 8.99 38.46 2.72
N TYR A 8 9.10 37.98 3.95
CA TYR A 8 9.95 36.83 4.28
C TYR A 8 9.53 35.56 3.55
N LYS A 9 8.22 35.23 3.54
CA LYS A 9 7.70 34.10 2.74
C LYS A 9 8.03 34.21 1.25
N ARG A 10 7.90 35.43 0.65
CA ARG A 10 8.26 35.64 -0.77
C ARG A 10 9.77 35.47 -1.02
N LEU A 11 10.61 35.95 -0.10
CA LEU A 11 12.07 35.81 -0.19
C LEU A 11 12.51 34.34 -0.06
N VAL A 12 11.99 33.62 0.91
CA VAL A 12 12.27 32.19 1.11
C VAL A 12 11.75 31.37 -0.07
N SER A 13 10.55 31.64 -0.56
CA SER A 13 9.97 30.97 -1.71
C SER A 13 10.79 31.25 -3.00
N SER A 14 11.26 32.48 -3.21
CA SER A 14 12.09 32.80 -4.39
C SER A 14 13.50 32.21 -4.31
N THR A 15 14.07 32.11 -3.11
CA THR A 15 15.38 31.50 -2.87
C THR A 15 15.29 29.97 -3.04
N LEU A 16 14.27 29.34 -2.51
CA LEU A 16 13.98 27.92 -2.70
C LEU A 16 13.72 27.59 -4.17
N ALA A 17 12.99 28.44 -4.90
CA ALA A 17 12.74 28.27 -6.32
C ALA A 17 14.02 28.41 -7.17
N ARG A 18 14.99 29.23 -6.74
CA ARG A 18 16.30 29.35 -7.39
C ARG A 18 17.24 28.19 -7.06
N CYS A 19 17.31 27.80 -5.80
CA CYS A 19 18.24 26.76 -5.34
C CYS A 19 17.75 25.34 -5.62
N PHE A 20 16.42 25.14 -5.69
CA PHE A 20 15.78 23.84 -5.89
C PHE A 20 14.62 23.92 -6.89
N PRO A 21 14.89 24.21 -8.17
CA PRO A 21 13.82 24.43 -9.16
C PRO A 21 12.93 23.19 -9.38
N ARG A 22 13.46 21.98 -9.14
CA ARG A 22 12.69 20.73 -9.26
C ARG A 22 11.73 20.49 -8.10
N THR A 23 12.07 20.93 -6.89
CA THR A 23 11.26 20.73 -5.68
C THR A 23 10.13 21.76 -5.60
N SER A 24 10.39 23.02 -6.02
CA SER A 24 9.37 24.06 -6.03
C SER A 24 8.31 23.87 -7.12
N ALA A 25 8.68 23.25 -8.25
CA ALA A 25 7.74 22.86 -9.30
C ALA A 25 6.82 21.71 -8.83
N TYR A 26 7.33 20.78 -8.01
CA TYR A 26 6.58 19.68 -7.43
C TYR A 26 5.50 20.18 -6.44
N VAL A 27 5.85 21.07 -5.53
CA VAL A 27 4.91 21.65 -4.54
C VAL A 27 3.80 22.46 -5.22
N ARG A 28 4.12 23.26 -6.25
CA ARG A 28 3.12 24.02 -7.02
C ARG A 28 2.18 23.15 -7.82
N SER A 29 2.63 21.99 -8.30
CA SER A 29 1.82 21.11 -9.15
C SER A 29 0.83 20.24 -8.37
N GLU A 30 1.05 20.02 -7.05
CA GLU A 30 0.08 19.34 -6.19
C GLU A 30 -1.10 20.24 -5.84
N ASP A 31 -0.85 21.52 -5.57
CA ASP A 31 -1.90 22.50 -5.26
C ASP A 31 -2.89 22.69 -6.43
N ASP A 32 -2.41 22.64 -7.67
CA ASP A 32 -3.23 22.83 -8.87
C ASP A 32 -4.10 21.59 -9.22
N LEU A 33 -3.75 20.40 -8.75
CA LEU A 33 -4.49 19.16 -9.04
C LEU A 33 -5.77 18.98 -8.20
N ILE A 34 -5.92 19.72 -7.12
CA ILE A 34 -6.99 19.55 -6.13
C ILE A 34 -8.19 20.49 -6.35
N LEU A 35 -8.04 21.56 -7.10
CA LEU A 35 -9.03 22.64 -7.24
C LEU A 35 -9.73 22.64 -8.60
N ARG A 36 -10.67 21.69 -8.85
CA ARG A 36 -11.63 21.79 -9.97
C ARG A 36 -13.00 22.20 -9.47
N ARG A 37 -13.57 23.28 -10.03
CA ARG A 37 -15.00 23.55 -10.00
C ARG A 37 -15.73 22.62 -10.99
N TRP A 38 -16.73 21.94 -10.52
CA TRP A 38 -17.58 21.04 -11.29
C TRP A 38 -18.80 21.82 -11.82
N PRO A 39 -19.28 21.62 -13.06
CA PRO A 39 -20.53 22.26 -13.52
C PRO A 39 -21.76 21.57 -12.93
N GLU A 40 -22.77 22.38 -12.58
CA GLU A 40 -24.04 21.93 -12.00
C GLU A 40 -24.82 21.00 -12.93
N ALA A 41 -25.31 19.89 -12.38
CA ALA A 41 -26.17 18.94 -13.07
C ALA A 41 -27.61 19.50 -13.18
N ARG A 42 -28.11 19.67 -14.40
CA ARG A 42 -29.53 19.94 -14.69
C ARG A 42 -30.39 18.74 -14.27
N LYS A 43 -31.43 19.01 -13.45
CA LYS A 43 -32.46 18.03 -13.05
C LYS A 43 -33.25 17.57 -14.26
N GLN A 44 -33.39 16.27 -14.45
CA GLN A 44 -34.41 15.66 -15.33
C GLN A 44 -35.46 14.91 -14.49
N PRO A 45 -36.74 14.85 -14.94
CA PRO A 45 -37.84 14.34 -14.12
C PRO A 45 -37.94 12.80 -14.15
N ALA A 46 -38.47 12.25 -13.07
CA ALA A 46 -38.66 10.84 -12.84
C ALA A 46 -39.69 10.19 -13.76
N ALA A 47 -39.37 9.03 -14.32
CA ALA A 47 -40.29 8.14 -15.00
C ALA A 47 -40.49 6.86 -14.15
N THR A 48 -41.75 6.58 -13.89
CA THR A 48 -42.29 5.42 -13.20
C THR A 48 -42.14 4.14 -14.02
N ALA A 49 -41.64 3.06 -13.44
CA ALA A 49 -41.70 1.74 -14.08
C ALA A 49 -42.13 0.64 -13.08
N LYS A 50 -43.07 -0.15 -13.56
CA LYS A 50 -43.77 -1.26 -12.93
C LYS A 50 -42.88 -2.50 -12.80
N LYS A 51 -43.06 -3.24 -11.67
CA LYS A 51 -42.55 -4.61 -11.46
C LYS A 51 -43.34 -5.64 -12.29
N PRO A 52 -42.74 -6.78 -12.60
CA PRO A 52 -43.45 -8.05 -12.43
C PRO A 52 -42.68 -9.11 -11.58
N ARG A 53 -43.51 -10.00 -11.12
CA ARG A 53 -43.37 -11.03 -10.11
C ARG A 53 -42.65 -12.29 -10.61
N ALA A 54 -42.00 -12.97 -9.66
CA ALA A 54 -41.33 -14.26 -9.78
C ALA A 54 -42.24 -15.47 -9.93
N LYS A 55 -41.70 -16.56 -10.46
CA LYS A 55 -42.12 -17.94 -10.16
C LYS A 55 -40.90 -18.88 -10.13
N ALA A 56 -40.94 -19.75 -9.14
CA ALA A 56 -39.96 -20.77 -8.79
C ALA A 56 -40.13 -22.04 -9.63
N ALA A 57 -39.04 -22.81 -9.83
CA ALA A 57 -39.07 -24.29 -9.93
C ALA A 57 -37.67 -24.89 -9.77
N ALA A 58 -37.55 -25.69 -8.82
CA ALA A 58 -37.08 -27.07 -8.58
C ALA A 58 -35.79 -27.59 -9.28
N LYS A 59 -34.98 -28.24 -8.38
CA LYS A 59 -33.82 -29.10 -8.64
C LYS A 59 -34.12 -30.34 -9.51
N PRO A 60 -33.06 -30.98 -10.09
CA PRO A 60 -32.62 -32.22 -9.44
C PRO A 60 -31.10 -32.42 -9.33
N ALA A 61 -30.75 -33.29 -8.38
CA ALA A 61 -29.44 -33.77 -8.04
C ALA A 61 -28.88 -34.77 -9.05
N ARG A 62 -27.57 -34.81 -9.22
CA ARG A 62 -26.85 -36.02 -9.67
C ARG A 62 -25.48 -36.12 -9.04
N ALA A 63 -25.22 -37.30 -8.48
CA ALA A 63 -24.00 -37.78 -7.88
C ALA A 63 -22.91 -38.09 -8.94
N GLY A 64 -21.65 -37.96 -8.57
CA GLY A 64 -20.55 -38.40 -9.42
C GLY A 64 -19.17 -38.34 -8.78
N LYS A 65 -18.75 -39.43 -8.20
CA LYS A 65 -17.39 -40.01 -8.04
C LYS A 65 -16.27 -39.17 -7.44
N ALA A 66 -15.83 -39.58 -6.26
CA ALA A 66 -14.61 -39.23 -5.57
C ALA A 66 -13.36 -39.73 -6.29
N ALA A 67 -12.33 -38.87 -6.39
CA ALA A 67 -10.97 -39.21 -6.69
C ALA A 67 -10.11 -39.27 -5.42
N PRO A 68 -9.01 -40.04 -5.34
CA PRO A 68 -8.38 -40.45 -4.10
C PRO A 68 -7.59 -39.32 -3.44
N ARG A 69 -7.72 -39.23 -2.10
CA ARG A 69 -7.00 -38.33 -1.23
C ARG A 69 -5.53 -38.68 -1.16
N SER A 70 -4.66 -37.71 -1.43
CA SER A 70 -3.23 -37.76 -1.09
C SER A 70 -3.02 -37.56 0.41
N PRO A 71 -1.94 -38.10 1.01
CA PRO A 71 -1.76 -38.13 2.46
C PRO A 71 -1.49 -36.73 3.06
N ASP A 72 -2.06 -36.53 4.24
CA ASP A 72 -1.96 -35.33 5.07
C ASP A 72 -0.51 -34.88 5.32
N LYS A 73 -0.16 -33.68 4.85
CA LYS A 73 1.06 -32.97 5.27
C LYS A 73 0.78 -32.25 6.61
N PRO A 74 1.69 -32.30 7.58
CA PRO A 74 1.49 -31.63 8.86
C PRO A 74 1.50 -30.11 8.67
N ARG A 75 0.32 -29.49 8.82
CA ARG A 75 0.15 -28.04 8.93
C ARG A 75 0.70 -27.58 10.27
N VAL A 76 1.70 -26.70 10.23
CA VAL A 76 2.06 -25.88 11.40
C VAL A 76 0.83 -25.02 11.70
N ARG A 77 0.17 -25.28 12.82
CA ARG A 77 -0.97 -24.47 13.27
C ARG A 77 -0.46 -23.09 13.66
N PRO A 78 -0.98 -21.99 13.10
CA PRO A 78 -0.78 -20.67 13.68
C PRO A 78 -1.27 -20.68 15.13
N ALA A 79 -0.62 -19.90 15.99
CA ALA A 79 -0.97 -19.78 17.40
C ALA A 79 -2.48 -19.68 17.57
N LYS A 80 -3.06 -20.47 18.49
CA LYS A 80 -4.51 -20.51 18.75
C LYS A 80 -4.99 -19.08 18.97
N ALA A 81 -5.80 -18.58 18.03
CA ALA A 81 -6.59 -17.37 18.26
C ALA A 81 -7.39 -17.58 19.55
N THR A 82 -7.32 -16.61 20.46
CA THR A 82 -8.12 -16.59 21.69
C THR A 82 -9.59 -16.79 21.32
N SER A 83 -10.29 -17.67 22.02
CA SER A 83 -11.66 -18.10 21.73
C SER A 83 -12.70 -16.96 21.78
N ASP A 84 -12.34 -15.83 22.38
CA ASP A 84 -13.16 -14.62 22.45
C ASP A 84 -12.62 -13.55 21.53
N GLY A 85 -13.49 -12.98 20.64
CA GLY A 85 -13.11 -11.92 19.71
C GLY A 85 -12.54 -10.69 20.42
N ILE A 86 -11.87 -9.83 19.66
CA ILE A 86 -11.23 -8.61 20.18
C ILE A 86 -12.26 -7.48 20.33
N TYR A 87 -13.16 -7.30 19.35
CA TYR A 87 -14.01 -6.12 19.20
C TYR A 87 -15.46 -6.35 19.66
N GLY A 88 -16.00 -5.37 20.38
CA GLY A 88 -17.40 -5.39 20.84
C GLY A 88 -17.59 -6.02 22.22
N PRO A 89 -18.86 -6.34 22.61
CA PRO A 89 -20.09 -6.23 21.81
C PRO A 89 -20.66 -4.81 21.66
N SER A 90 -20.16 -3.85 22.44
CA SER A 90 -20.67 -2.48 22.43
C SER A 90 -20.39 -1.78 21.11
N ARG A 91 -21.41 -1.14 20.56
CA ARG A 91 -21.29 -0.25 19.41
C ARG A 91 -20.91 1.16 19.86
N LEU A 92 -20.39 1.99 18.95
CA LEU A 92 -20.30 3.41 19.19
C LEU A 92 -21.71 3.98 19.39
N SER A 93 -21.90 4.79 20.45
CA SER A 93 -23.19 5.39 20.74
C SER A 93 -23.41 6.56 19.75
N ILE A 94 -24.27 6.34 18.78
CA ILE A 94 -24.63 7.32 17.76
C ILE A 94 -26.12 7.64 17.89
N GLY A 95 -26.43 8.86 18.32
CA GLY A 95 -27.80 9.37 18.44
C GLY A 95 -28.27 10.10 17.18
N GLU A 96 -29.59 10.18 17.01
CA GLU A 96 -30.20 10.87 15.87
C GLU A 96 -29.81 12.36 15.81
N GLN A 97 -29.71 13.03 16.96
CA GLN A 97 -29.27 14.43 17.04
C GLN A 97 -27.86 14.63 16.48
N GLN A 98 -26.93 13.72 16.76
CA GLN A 98 -25.55 13.76 16.25
C GLN A 98 -25.53 13.56 14.72
N ILE A 99 -26.36 12.65 14.20
CA ILE A 99 -26.52 12.40 12.77
C ILE A 99 -27.05 13.68 12.07
N GLN A 100 -28.12 14.28 12.60
CA GLN A 100 -28.72 15.48 12.02
C GLN A 100 -27.76 16.66 12.07
N ALA A 101 -27.05 16.87 13.19
CA ALA A 101 -26.06 17.92 13.32
C ALA A 101 -24.91 17.75 12.30
N MET A 102 -24.42 16.52 12.09
CA MET A 102 -23.42 16.23 11.07
C MET A 102 -23.94 16.51 9.65
N ARG A 103 -25.19 16.04 9.33
CA ARG A 103 -25.80 16.29 8.02
C ARG A 103 -25.97 17.76 7.72
N LEU A 104 -26.40 18.57 8.71
CA LEU A 104 -26.56 20.01 8.58
C LEU A 104 -25.22 20.72 8.31
N ARG A 105 -24.16 20.35 9.05
CA ARG A 105 -22.81 20.90 8.84
C ARG A 105 -22.25 20.55 7.47
N VAL A 106 -22.40 19.29 7.04
CA VAL A 106 -21.99 18.83 5.72
C VAL A 106 -22.77 19.57 4.63
N GLY A 107 -24.09 19.77 4.78
CA GLY A 107 -24.91 20.54 3.85
C GLY A 107 -24.36 21.96 3.63
N ARG A 108 -24.07 22.69 4.71
CA ARG A 108 -23.44 24.03 4.63
C ARG A 108 -22.08 24.02 3.93
N ALA A 109 -21.25 23.01 4.18
CA ALA A 109 -19.94 22.88 3.53
C ALA A 109 -20.07 22.55 2.03
N VAL A 110 -21.11 21.82 1.63
CA VAL A 110 -21.45 21.55 0.23
C VAL A 110 -21.93 22.81 -0.47
N GLU A 111 -22.84 23.57 0.15
CA GLU A 111 -23.35 24.87 -0.37
C GLU A 111 -22.20 25.87 -0.57
N ALA A 112 -21.24 25.89 0.35
CA ALA A 112 -20.05 26.75 0.26
C ALA A 112 -18.97 26.21 -0.72
N GLY A 113 -19.18 25.05 -1.33
CA GLY A 113 -18.22 24.44 -2.26
C GLY A 113 -16.93 23.90 -1.61
N VAL A 114 -16.90 23.73 -0.29
CA VAL A 114 -15.75 23.22 0.46
C VAL A 114 -15.57 21.72 0.26
N ILE A 115 -16.69 20.99 0.24
CA ILE A 115 -16.74 19.55 0.00
C ILE A 115 -17.86 19.22 -1.00
N ARG A 116 -17.83 18.01 -1.56
CA ARG A 116 -18.95 17.47 -2.34
C ARG A 116 -19.96 16.80 -1.42
N ALA A 117 -21.22 16.75 -1.89
CA ALA A 117 -22.25 15.99 -1.18
C ALA A 117 -21.88 14.50 -1.12
N PRO A 118 -21.81 13.92 0.09
CA PRO A 118 -21.59 12.49 0.23
C PRO A 118 -22.75 11.68 -0.34
N SER A 119 -22.45 10.55 -1.01
CA SER A 119 -23.45 9.57 -1.42
C SER A 119 -23.96 8.75 -0.23
N ASP A 120 -25.02 7.96 -0.46
CA ASP A 120 -25.56 7.08 0.57
C ASP A 120 -24.53 6.05 1.05
N GLU A 121 -23.70 5.52 0.14
CA GLU A 121 -22.58 4.63 0.48
C GLU A 121 -21.56 5.32 1.40
N GLN A 122 -21.23 6.57 1.09
CA GLN A 122 -20.31 7.37 1.89
C GLN A 122 -20.92 7.75 3.26
N TRP A 123 -22.21 8.10 3.29
CA TRP A 123 -22.93 8.31 4.55
C TRP A 123 -22.95 7.07 5.42
N ALA A 124 -23.18 5.88 4.85
CA ALA A 124 -23.12 4.62 5.58
C ALA A 124 -21.75 4.41 6.26
N MET A 125 -20.64 4.78 5.59
CA MET A 125 -19.31 4.74 6.19
C MET A 125 -19.11 5.80 7.28
N ILE A 126 -19.57 7.04 7.06
CA ILE A 126 -19.41 8.15 8.00
C ILE A 126 -20.13 7.83 9.32
N LEU A 127 -21.30 7.23 9.25
CA LEU A 127 -22.19 7.00 10.39
C LEU A 127 -22.13 5.54 10.95
N GLU A 128 -21.16 4.73 10.53
CA GLU A 128 -21.07 3.34 10.96
C GLU A 128 -20.77 3.22 12.47
N ALA A 129 -21.59 2.45 13.19
CA ALA A 129 -21.49 2.30 14.64
C ALA A 129 -20.74 1.03 15.09
N SER A 130 -20.48 0.08 14.19
CA SER A 130 -19.82 -1.18 14.54
C SER A 130 -18.40 -0.97 15.03
N PRO A 131 -17.95 -1.68 16.06
CA PRO A 131 -16.58 -1.55 16.58
C PRO A 131 -15.53 -2.12 15.63
N VAL A 132 -15.92 -2.95 14.67
CA VAL A 132 -15.02 -3.47 13.65
C VAL A 132 -15.70 -3.48 12.28
N THR A 133 -15.11 -2.75 11.36
CA THR A 133 -15.67 -2.50 10.02
C THR A 133 -14.60 -2.66 8.97
N ARG A 134 -14.92 -3.31 7.84
CA ARG A 134 -14.08 -3.26 6.64
C ARG A 134 -14.86 -2.67 5.47
N ILE A 135 -14.16 -1.84 4.68
CA ILE A 135 -14.75 -1.05 3.62
C ILE A 135 -13.98 -1.30 2.34
N PHE A 136 -14.65 -1.94 1.37
CA PHE A 136 -14.11 -2.11 0.03
C PHE A 136 -14.45 -0.87 -0.82
N ALA A 137 -13.45 -0.11 -1.15
CA ALA A 137 -13.62 1.17 -1.82
C ALA A 137 -12.89 1.18 -3.16
N GLY A 138 -13.62 1.21 -4.26
CA GLY A 138 -13.07 1.22 -5.61
C GLY A 138 -12.21 2.45 -5.92
N ALA A 139 -11.46 2.38 -7.03
CA ALA A 139 -10.69 3.52 -7.53
C ALA A 139 -11.63 4.73 -7.76
N GLY A 140 -11.22 5.91 -7.29
CA GLY A 140 -12.02 7.13 -7.48
C GLY A 140 -13.32 7.22 -6.69
N SER A 141 -13.55 6.38 -5.68
CA SER A 141 -14.77 6.36 -4.86
C SER A 141 -14.84 7.46 -3.78
N GLY A 142 -13.82 8.32 -3.66
CA GLY A 142 -13.80 9.38 -2.65
C GLY A 142 -13.41 8.91 -1.26
N LYS A 143 -12.65 7.82 -1.13
CA LYS A 143 -12.17 7.24 0.14
C LYS A 143 -11.65 8.29 1.12
N SER A 144 -10.67 9.10 0.71
CA SER A 144 -9.97 10.05 1.60
C SER A 144 -10.92 11.11 2.14
N THR A 145 -11.78 11.68 1.29
CA THR A 145 -12.79 12.66 1.73
C THR A 145 -13.79 12.05 2.71
N THR A 146 -14.25 10.83 2.44
CA THR A 146 -15.18 10.12 3.33
C THR A 146 -14.52 9.78 4.67
N LEU A 147 -13.25 9.38 4.64
CA LEU A 147 -12.46 9.14 5.86
C LEU A 147 -12.30 10.41 6.69
N VAL A 148 -12.00 11.55 6.07
CA VAL A 148 -11.94 12.85 6.76
C VAL A 148 -13.27 13.18 7.44
N LEU A 149 -14.40 13.02 6.74
CA LEU A 149 -15.72 13.26 7.33
C LEU A 149 -16.04 12.28 8.48
N ARG A 150 -15.60 11.04 8.40
CA ARG A 150 -15.70 10.08 9.51
C ARG A 150 -14.89 10.53 10.71
N VAL A 151 -13.66 10.98 10.53
CA VAL A 151 -12.80 11.51 11.61
C VAL A 151 -13.48 12.72 12.28
N VAL A 152 -13.97 13.65 11.48
CA VAL A 152 -14.69 14.83 11.98
C VAL A 152 -15.94 14.42 12.77
N PHE A 153 -16.70 13.43 12.28
CA PHE A 153 -17.87 12.90 12.99
C PHE A 153 -17.48 12.33 14.37
N MET A 154 -16.39 11.55 14.42
CA MET A 154 -15.90 10.97 15.67
C MET A 154 -15.42 12.03 16.67
N LEU A 155 -14.67 13.03 16.22
CA LEU A 155 -14.12 14.08 17.07
C LEU A 155 -15.19 15.07 17.55
N CYS A 156 -16.07 15.54 16.66
CA CYS A 156 -16.91 16.70 16.89
C CYS A 156 -18.36 16.37 17.26
N HIS A 157 -18.81 15.15 17.00
CA HIS A 157 -20.18 14.72 17.26
C HIS A 157 -20.27 13.53 18.22
N LEU A 158 -19.28 12.61 18.19
CA LEU A 158 -19.16 11.54 19.18
C LEU A 158 -18.25 11.94 20.35
N GLU A 159 -17.64 13.12 20.28
CA GLU A 159 -16.77 13.68 21.32
C GLU A 159 -15.63 12.73 21.75
N ILE A 160 -15.13 11.95 20.78
CA ILE A 160 -13.98 11.08 21.02
C ILE A 160 -12.73 11.97 21.09
N PRO A 161 -11.98 11.92 22.20
CA PRO A 161 -10.77 12.73 22.32
C PRO A 161 -9.75 12.41 21.24
N PRO A 162 -9.06 13.41 20.65
CA PRO A 162 -8.02 13.16 19.63
C PRO A 162 -6.91 12.22 20.12
N GLU A 163 -6.65 12.21 21.42
CA GLU A 163 -5.67 11.34 22.07
C GLU A 163 -6.07 9.85 22.05
N ARG A 164 -7.33 9.52 21.73
CA ARG A 164 -7.84 8.14 21.63
C ARG A 164 -8.09 7.70 20.21
N LEU A 165 -7.76 8.53 19.23
CA LEU A 165 -8.01 8.30 17.82
C LEU A 165 -6.70 8.29 17.04
N THR A 166 -6.45 7.25 16.26
CA THR A 166 -5.34 7.24 15.30
C THR A 166 -5.86 6.85 13.91
N VAL A 167 -5.53 7.72 12.95
CA VAL A 167 -5.74 7.49 11.52
C VAL A 167 -4.40 7.09 10.93
N ILE A 168 -4.34 5.91 10.32
CA ILE A 168 -3.12 5.40 9.69
C ILE A 168 -3.29 5.42 8.18
N SER A 169 -2.34 6.02 7.47
CA SER A 169 -2.19 5.90 6.04
C SER A 169 -0.82 5.34 5.67
N PHE A 170 -0.62 5.01 4.39
CA PHE A 170 0.53 4.22 3.97
C PHE A 170 1.80 5.06 3.79
N THR A 171 1.68 6.32 3.37
CA THR A 171 2.81 7.22 3.09
C THR A 171 2.66 8.57 3.80
N ASN A 172 3.79 9.27 4.00
CA ASN A 172 3.76 10.63 4.53
C ASN A 172 2.99 11.60 3.63
N ALA A 173 3.06 11.42 2.32
CA ALA A 173 2.31 12.23 1.36
C ALA A 173 0.79 12.07 1.57
N SER A 174 0.30 10.82 1.69
CA SER A 174 -1.12 10.56 1.99
C SER A 174 -1.53 11.10 3.36
N CYS A 175 -0.66 11.01 4.37
CA CYS A 175 -0.92 11.59 5.68
C CYS A 175 -1.01 13.13 5.61
N ALA A 176 -0.13 13.78 4.84
CA ALA A 176 -0.14 15.23 4.65
C ALA A 176 -1.44 15.70 3.98
N GLU A 177 -1.87 15.01 2.93
CA GLU A 177 -3.15 15.28 2.24
C GLU A 177 -4.35 15.14 3.19
N LEU A 178 -4.41 14.04 3.97
CA LEU A 178 -5.49 13.83 4.94
C LEU A 178 -5.50 14.93 6.03
N ARG A 179 -4.33 15.32 6.54
CA ARG A 179 -4.20 16.41 7.53
C ARG A 179 -4.67 17.74 6.97
N GLU A 180 -4.30 18.06 5.74
CA GLU A 180 -4.72 19.29 5.07
C GLU A 180 -6.23 19.33 4.86
N GLN A 181 -6.81 18.25 4.33
CA GLN A 181 -8.26 18.15 4.16
C GLN A 181 -9.00 18.25 5.50
N LEU A 182 -8.50 17.59 6.54
CA LEU A 182 -9.09 17.62 7.87
C LEU A 182 -9.10 19.04 8.46
N VAL A 183 -7.95 19.73 8.42
CA VAL A 183 -7.84 21.11 8.90
C VAL A 183 -8.73 22.07 8.13
N ARG A 184 -8.84 21.89 6.80
CA ARG A 184 -9.71 22.71 5.95
C ARG A 184 -11.19 22.57 6.35
N VAL A 185 -11.65 21.35 6.60
CA VAL A 185 -13.05 21.08 7.00
C VAL A 185 -13.34 21.61 8.40
N LEU A 186 -12.45 21.36 9.36
CA LEU A 186 -12.59 21.85 10.74
C LEU A 186 -12.56 23.39 10.80
N GLY A 187 -11.67 24.02 10.05
CA GLY A 187 -11.56 25.48 9.98
C GLY A 187 -12.80 26.14 9.35
N PHE A 188 -13.41 25.52 8.34
CA PHE A 188 -14.67 26.01 7.77
C PHE A 188 -15.81 26.01 8.79
N TRP A 189 -15.84 25.02 9.70
CA TRP A 189 -16.89 24.94 10.70
C TRP A 189 -16.63 25.76 11.97
N ASN A 190 -15.52 26.49 12.03
CA ASN A 190 -15.10 27.27 13.20
C ASN A 190 -15.23 26.50 14.52
N LEU A 191 -14.81 25.22 14.46
CA LEU A 191 -14.81 24.38 15.64
C LEU A 191 -13.62 24.74 16.53
N ASP A 192 -13.88 24.92 17.83
CA ASP A 192 -12.84 25.09 18.84
C ASP A 192 -12.15 23.74 19.12
N VAL A 193 -11.39 23.29 18.14
CA VAL A 193 -10.62 22.05 18.20
C VAL A 193 -9.15 22.39 17.98
N ASP A 194 -8.30 21.93 18.88
CA ASP A 194 -6.86 22.07 18.72
C ASP A 194 -6.39 21.34 17.45
N THR A 195 -6.24 22.14 16.38
CA THR A 195 -5.87 21.63 15.06
C THR A 195 -4.51 20.93 15.04
N GLU A 196 -3.60 21.28 15.97
CA GLU A 196 -2.29 20.61 16.05
C GLU A 196 -2.44 19.22 16.66
N ARG A 197 -3.23 19.05 17.71
CA ARG A 197 -3.55 17.72 18.26
C ARG A 197 -4.28 16.83 17.24
N VAL A 198 -5.22 17.40 16.50
CA VAL A 198 -5.93 16.68 15.43
C VAL A 198 -4.98 16.26 14.32
N ARG A 199 -3.99 17.10 13.95
CA ARG A 199 -2.95 16.70 13.00
C ARG A 199 -2.13 15.50 13.48
N GLN A 200 -1.85 15.44 14.78
CA GLN A 200 -1.05 14.37 15.38
C GLN A 200 -1.75 13.02 15.39
N CYS A 201 -3.08 12.96 15.26
CA CYS A 201 -3.78 11.69 15.14
C CYS A 201 -3.58 11.00 13.78
N VAL A 202 -3.15 11.72 12.72
CA VAL A 202 -2.91 11.15 11.38
C VAL A 202 -1.43 10.83 11.21
N ARG A 203 -1.07 9.56 11.00
CA ARG A 203 0.32 9.11 10.90
C ARG A 203 0.49 7.87 10.01
N THR A 204 1.72 7.53 9.65
CA THR A 204 2.03 6.26 8.98
C THR A 204 2.11 5.12 9.99
N PHE A 205 2.10 3.86 9.50
CA PHE A 205 2.36 2.68 10.36
C PHE A 205 3.69 2.79 11.12
N HIS A 206 4.76 3.23 10.44
CA HIS A 206 6.07 3.37 11.02
C HIS A 206 6.13 4.49 12.08
N ALA A 207 5.46 5.62 11.82
CA ALA A 207 5.33 6.69 12.80
C ALA A 207 4.49 6.26 14.02
N ALA A 208 3.42 5.47 13.81
CA ALA A 208 2.63 4.90 14.90
C ALA A 208 3.44 3.92 15.75
N MET A 209 4.20 3.03 15.11
CA MET A 209 5.13 2.11 15.76
C MET A 209 6.21 2.85 16.55
N ALA A 210 6.80 3.90 15.98
CA ALA A 210 7.87 4.66 16.61
C ALA A 210 7.41 5.40 17.88
N VAL A 211 6.14 5.77 18.00
CA VAL A 211 5.58 6.31 19.25
C VAL A 211 5.73 5.30 20.39
N LEU A 212 5.35 4.04 20.16
CA LEU A 212 5.52 2.97 21.15
C LEU A 212 7.00 2.61 21.36
N ALA A 213 7.77 2.50 20.28
CA ALA A 213 9.19 2.13 20.36
C ALA A 213 10.01 3.11 21.19
N ARG A 214 9.68 4.39 21.14
CA ARG A 214 10.36 5.44 21.90
C ARG A 214 10.26 5.21 23.40
N GLU A 215 9.11 4.79 23.87
CA GLU A 215 8.85 4.57 25.30
C GLU A 215 9.25 3.17 25.75
N VAL A 216 9.02 2.17 24.91
CA VAL A 216 9.21 0.74 25.26
C VAL A 216 10.63 0.26 24.96
N LEU A 217 11.24 0.72 23.86
CA LEU A 217 12.52 0.20 23.36
C LEU A 217 13.70 1.19 23.54
N GLY A 218 13.52 2.27 24.34
CA GLY A 218 14.62 3.17 24.70
C GLY A 218 15.06 4.14 23.60
N LYS A 219 14.15 4.65 22.78
CA LYS A 219 14.42 5.63 21.71
C LYS A 219 15.45 5.17 20.68
N PRO A 220 15.26 4.02 20.02
CA PRO A 220 16.25 3.49 19.10
C PRO A 220 16.49 4.44 17.93
N GLN A 221 17.71 4.44 17.40
CA GLN A 221 18.00 5.04 16.09
C GLN A 221 17.68 4.04 14.99
N TRP A 222 17.16 4.55 13.86
CA TRP A 222 16.66 3.69 12.80
C TRP A 222 17.75 3.42 11.74
N PHE A 223 18.05 2.15 11.51
CA PHE A 223 18.94 1.72 10.42
C PHE A 223 18.46 2.27 9.06
N GLU A 224 17.15 2.27 8.81
CA GLU A 224 16.57 2.76 7.56
C GLU A 224 16.69 4.27 7.39
N GLN A 225 16.99 5.04 8.42
CA GLN A 225 17.17 6.50 8.35
C GLN A 225 18.64 6.96 8.32
N LEU A 226 19.60 6.06 8.44
CA LEU A 226 21.01 6.41 8.38
C LEU A 226 21.35 7.23 7.14
N GLU A 227 22.03 8.35 7.30
CA GLU A 227 22.40 9.31 6.24
C GLU A 227 21.19 9.86 5.43
N GLN A 228 19.96 9.80 5.95
CA GLN A 228 18.82 10.44 5.32
C GLN A 228 18.79 11.92 5.65
N LYS A 229 19.10 12.76 4.66
CA LYS A 229 19.03 14.22 4.81
C LYS A 229 17.57 14.65 5.06
N GLY A 230 17.37 15.46 6.10
CA GLY A 230 16.04 15.98 6.45
C GLY A 230 15.07 14.93 7.02
N ALA A 231 15.57 13.77 7.45
CA ALA A 231 14.73 12.80 8.13
C ALA A 231 14.18 13.38 9.43
N SER A 232 12.84 13.43 9.53
CA SER A 232 12.17 13.73 10.78
C SER A 232 12.11 12.46 11.64
N PRO A 233 12.52 12.49 12.91
CA PRO A 233 12.35 11.34 13.79
C PRO A 233 10.88 11.04 14.12
N ILE A 234 9.96 11.92 13.75
CA ILE A 234 8.52 11.81 14.01
C ILE A 234 7.76 11.38 12.75
N GLU A 235 8.19 11.83 11.56
CA GLU A 235 7.57 11.51 10.28
C GLU A 235 8.32 10.38 9.58
N LEU A 236 8.16 9.15 10.09
CA LEU A 236 8.72 7.96 9.47
C LEU A 236 7.88 7.56 8.27
N ASP A 237 8.50 7.55 7.10
CA ASP A 237 7.87 7.03 5.89
C ASP A 237 8.07 5.52 5.76
N ASN A 238 7.20 4.91 5.01
CA ASN A 238 7.38 3.52 4.64
C ASN A 238 8.65 3.38 3.79
N PRO A 239 9.61 2.48 4.13
CA PRO A 239 10.85 2.28 3.39
C PRO A 239 10.67 1.80 1.94
N LEU A 240 9.42 1.72 1.46
CA LEU A 240 9.05 1.40 0.07
C LEU A 240 9.75 2.25 -0.98
N THR A 241 10.15 3.46 -0.65
CA THR A 241 10.73 4.41 -1.61
C THR A 241 12.23 4.28 -1.79
N ALA A 242 12.94 3.59 -0.89
CA ALA A 242 14.38 3.43 -0.96
C ALA A 242 14.77 2.25 -1.87
N SER A 243 15.08 2.51 -3.13
CA SER A 243 15.51 1.49 -4.09
C SER A 243 16.99 1.08 -3.95
N ARG A 244 17.79 1.80 -3.17
CA ARG A 244 19.20 1.52 -2.93
C ARG A 244 19.57 1.79 -1.48
N LEU A 245 20.37 0.89 -0.92
CA LEU A 245 21.03 1.10 0.37
C LEU A 245 21.95 2.31 0.32
N ARG A 246 21.95 3.12 1.37
CA ARG A 246 22.87 4.25 1.51
C ARG A 246 24.26 3.76 1.94
N PRO A 247 25.31 4.55 1.71
CA PRO A 247 26.67 4.13 2.03
C PRO A 247 26.87 3.67 3.48
N ALA A 248 26.26 4.32 4.48
CA ALA A 248 26.34 3.89 5.85
C ALA A 248 25.67 2.53 6.11
N GLN A 249 24.49 2.31 5.49
CA GLN A 249 23.82 1.03 5.58
C GLN A 249 24.64 -0.10 4.94
N GLN A 250 25.21 0.15 3.75
CA GLN A 250 26.10 -0.81 3.09
C GLN A 250 27.36 -1.11 3.92
N ARG A 251 27.97 -0.09 4.56
CA ARG A 251 29.13 -0.29 5.44
C ARG A 251 28.80 -1.22 6.60
N LEU A 252 27.66 -1.01 7.29
CA LEU A 252 27.25 -1.86 8.41
C LEU A 252 26.95 -3.30 7.99
N LEU A 253 26.23 -3.48 6.90
CA LEU A 253 25.95 -4.82 6.36
C LEU A 253 27.24 -5.54 5.95
N LYS A 254 28.17 -4.84 5.28
CA LYS A 254 29.47 -5.39 4.90
C LYS A 254 30.32 -5.72 6.13
N GLN A 255 30.32 -4.87 7.14
CA GLN A 255 31.04 -5.12 8.41
C GLN A 255 30.50 -6.37 9.10
N ALA A 256 29.18 -6.49 9.28
CA ALA A 256 28.56 -7.68 9.86
C ALA A 256 28.88 -8.94 9.06
N TYR A 257 28.87 -8.86 7.74
CA TYR A 257 29.20 -9.97 6.85
C TYR A 257 30.66 -10.42 7.03
N GLN A 258 31.60 -9.47 7.07
CA GLN A 258 33.02 -9.76 7.26
C GLN A 258 33.31 -10.36 8.64
N GLN A 259 32.66 -9.82 9.68
CA GLN A 259 32.78 -10.34 11.04
C GLN A 259 32.21 -11.76 11.13
N CYS A 260 31.00 -11.99 10.63
CA CYS A 260 30.38 -13.30 10.62
C CYS A 260 31.23 -14.33 9.84
N TYR A 261 31.82 -13.93 8.70
CA TYR A 261 32.71 -14.79 7.91
C TYR A 261 33.99 -15.15 8.67
N ALA A 262 34.58 -14.22 9.43
CA ALA A 262 35.77 -14.47 10.20
C ALA A 262 35.51 -15.39 11.42
N GLU A 263 34.41 -15.17 12.12
CA GLU A 263 34.10 -15.78 13.41
C GLU A 263 33.30 -17.09 13.30
N GLN A 264 32.50 -17.28 12.23
CA GLN A 264 31.54 -18.38 12.10
C GLN A 264 31.97 -19.38 11.00
N PRO A 265 32.58 -20.54 11.30
CA PRO A 265 33.00 -21.51 10.27
C PRO A 265 31.86 -22.00 9.40
N ARG A 266 30.70 -22.30 9.98
CA ARG A 266 29.50 -22.73 9.22
C ARG A 266 29.01 -21.66 8.24
N PHE A 267 29.07 -20.38 8.62
CA PHE A 267 28.72 -19.31 7.70
C PHE A 267 29.69 -19.25 6.52
N ARG A 268 30.99 -19.41 6.78
CA ARG A 268 32.03 -19.46 5.76
C ARG A 268 31.81 -20.60 4.75
N GLU A 269 31.52 -21.81 5.26
CA GLU A 269 31.19 -22.97 4.42
C GLU A 269 29.98 -22.67 3.51
N ARG A 270 28.89 -22.12 4.07
CA ARG A 270 27.70 -21.80 3.29
C ARG A 270 27.95 -20.69 2.27
N VAL A 271 28.76 -19.67 2.58
CA VAL A 271 29.18 -18.64 1.64
C VAL A 271 29.97 -19.24 0.47
N HIS A 272 30.93 -20.13 0.75
CA HIS A 272 31.69 -20.82 -0.28
C HIS A 272 30.79 -21.68 -1.17
N GLN A 273 29.85 -22.42 -0.59
CA GLN A 273 28.85 -23.21 -1.33
C GLN A 273 28.01 -22.32 -2.26
N LEU A 274 27.47 -21.20 -1.75
CA LEU A 274 26.60 -20.27 -2.51
C LEU A 274 27.33 -19.58 -3.66
N LEU A 275 28.61 -19.24 -3.45
CA LEU A 275 29.44 -18.57 -4.46
C LEU A 275 30.24 -19.56 -5.34
N SER A 276 30.02 -20.88 -5.18
CA SER A 276 30.76 -21.94 -5.89
C SER A 276 32.28 -21.79 -5.74
N LEU A 277 32.74 -21.41 -4.56
CA LEU A 277 34.16 -21.30 -4.23
C LEU A 277 34.70 -22.62 -3.69
N PRO A 278 36.02 -22.87 -3.78
CA PRO A 278 36.66 -24.01 -3.11
C PRO A 278 36.31 -24.07 -1.61
N ALA A 279 36.35 -25.26 -1.02
CA ALA A 279 36.16 -25.39 0.42
C ALA A 279 37.09 -24.44 1.19
N PRO A 280 36.60 -23.80 2.26
CA PRO A 280 37.47 -22.92 3.05
C PRO A 280 38.58 -23.73 3.70
N ASP A 281 39.83 -23.22 3.70
CA ASP A 281 40.95 -23.83 4.38
C ASP A 281 40.63 -24.07 5.88
N GLU A 282 41.13 -25.18 6.46
CA GLU A 282 40.92 -25.49 7.86
C GLU A 282 41.47 -24.36 8.77
N PRO A 283 40.75 -24.05 9.87
CA PRO A 283 41.21 -23.02 10.81
C PRO A 283 42.55 -23.47 11.46
N GLY A 284 43.60 -22.72 11.22
CA GLY A 284 44.91 -22.95 11.83
C GLY A 284 46.12 -22.83 10.92
N THR A 285 45.92 -22.80 9.61
CA THR A 285 47.03 -22.76 8.64
C THR A 285 47.42 -21.34 8.21
N ARG A 286 46.65 -20.31 8.50
CA ARG A 286 46.97 -18.91 8.16
C ARG A 286 47.10 -18.01 9.36
N ARG A 287 48.18 -17.20 9.37
CA ARG A 287 48.43 -16.16 10.38
C ARG A 287 47.46 -14.96 10.31
N THR A 288 46.71 -14.80 9.22
CA THR A 288 45.77 -13.70 9.03
C THR A 288 44.40 -14.28 8.69
N ALA A 289 43.33 -13.72 9.32
CA ALA A 289 41.95 -14.09 9.00
C ALA A 289 41.68 -13.90 7.47
N PRO A 290 41.03 -14.87 6.82
CA PRO A 290 40.71 -14.77 5.40
C PRO A 290 39.77 -13.58 5.16
N LYS A 291 40.00 -12.81 4.11
CA LYS A 291 39.07 -11.75 3.68
C LYS A 291 37.79 -12.40 3.18
N ALA A 292 36.64 -11.90 3.63
CA ALA A 292 35.34 -12.35 3.15
C ALA A 292 35.19 -12.07 1.64
N PRO A 293 34.72 -13.06 0.85
CA PRO A 293 34.40 -12.83 -0.55
C PRO A 293 33.18 -11.90 -0.63
N LEU A 294 33.26 -10.91 -1.53
CA LEU A 294 32.22 -9.91 -1.76
C LEU A 294 31.58 -10.03 -3.15
N ASP A 295 31.68 -11.21 -3.73
CA ASP A 295 31.18 -11.48 -5.07
C ASP A 295 29.65 -11.35 -5.12
N ALA A 296 29.16 -10.97 -6.30
CA ALA A 296 27.74 -10.86 -6.53
C ALA A 296 27.10 -12.25 -6.63
N PHE A 297 25.94 -12.37 -6.03
CA PHE A 297 25.11 -13.57 -6.04
C PHE A 297 23.73 -13.25 -6.61
N LYS A 298 23.18 -14.15 -7.42
CA LYS A 298 21.81 -14.03 -7.92
C LYS A 298 20.98 -15.22 -7.40
N LEU A 299 20.08 -14.93 -6.49
CA LEU A 299 19.09 -15.91 -6.08
C LEU A 299 18.06 -16.11 -7.20
N ALA A 300 17.56 -17.34 -7.37
CA ALA A 300 16.52 -17.65 -8.35
C ALA A 300 15.28 -16.75 -8.12
N GLY A 301 14.76 -16.14 -9.18
CA GLY A 301 13.65 -15.19 -9.13
C GLY A 301 14.05 -13.72 -8.91
N GLU A 302 15.29 -13.43 -8.52
CA GLU A 302 15.78 -12.06 -8.47
C GLU A 302 16.19 -11.56 -9.86
N ARG A 303 16.02 -10.24 -10.10
CA ARG A 303 16.28 -9.67 -11.45
C ARG A 303 17.76 -9.46 -11.74
N THR A 304 18.49 -8.99 -10.75
CA THR A 304 19.91 -8.60 -10.90
C THR A 304 20.76 -9.23 -9.81
N PRO A 305 21.99 -9.61 -10.13
CA PRO A 305 22.97 -9.99 -9.09
C PRO A 305 23.21 -8.82 -8.14
N ALA A 306 23.46 -9.15 -6.87
CA ALA A 306 23.83 -8.20 -5.82
C ALA A 306 24.92 -8.81 -4.94
N PRO A 307 25.73 -8.00 -4.22
CA PRO A 307 26.59 -8.53 -3.18
C PRO A 307 25.80 -9.41 -2.21
N LEU A 308 26.37 -10.54 -1.77
CA LEU A 308 25.62 -11.53 -0.99
C LEU A 308 25.02 -10.94 0.32
N PHE A 309 25.71 -10.00 0.97
CA PHE A 309 25.18 -9.31 2.16
C PHE A 309 23.96 -8.42 1.86
N GLU A 310 23.88 -7.83 0.65
CA GLU A 310 22.67 -7.09 0.20
C GLU A 310 21.54 -8.05 -0.12
N ALA A 311 21.83 -9.21 -0.73
CA ALA A 311 20.85 -10.27 -0.97
C ALA A 311 20.27 -10.80 0.35
N PHE A 312 21.10 -11.02 1.38
CA PHE A 312 20.66 -11.38 2.73
C PHE A 312 19.72 -10.33 3.31
N HIS A 313 20.13 -9.06 3.27
CA HIS A 313 19.29 -7.97 3.80
C HIS A 313 17.93 -7.87 3.09
N ALA A 314 17.92 -8.00 1.76
CA ALA A 314 16.69 -7.93 0.99
C ALA A 314 15.72 -9.08 1.32
N GLN A 315 16.24 -10.32 1.44
CA GLN A 315 15.41 -11.46 1.80
C GLN A 315 15.01 -11.45 3.28
N ALA A 316 15.88 -10.98 4.18
CA ALA A 316 15.54 -10.78 5.59
C ALA A 316 14.35 -9.85 5.75
N GLY A 317 14.38 -8.68 5.10
CA GLY A 317 13.26 -7.72 5.13
C GLY A 317 11.95 -8.32 4.59
N PHE A 318 12.02 -9.16 3.55
CA PHE A 318 10.86 -9.88 3.03
C PHE A 318 10.34 -10.93 4.04
N ILE A 319 11.22 -11.75 4.61
CA ILE A 319 10.89 -12.80 5.59
C ILE A 319 10.19 -12.18 6.81
N GLU A 320 10.76 -11.13 7.37
CA GLU A 320 10.20 -10.43 8.52
C GLU A 320 8.84 -9.79 8.17
N SER A 321 8.71 -9.17 6.99
CA SER A 321 7.46 -8.54 6.58
C SER A 321 6.30 -9.54 6.45
N ILE A 322 6.57 -10.80 6.04
CA ILE A 322 5.55 -11.84 6.01
C ILE A 322 5.30 -12.51 7.38
N GLY A 323 5.80 -11.91 8.45
CA GLY A 323 5.52 -12.30 9.82
C GLY A 323 6.34 -13.47 10.34
N ILE A 324 7.44 -13.82 9.67
CA ILE A 324 8.34 -14.91 10.08
C ILE A 324 9.54 -14.32 10.83
N ARG A 325 9.90 -14.92 11.94
CA ARG A 325 11.17 -14.66 12.62
C ARG A 325 12.28 -15.47 11.97
N ILE A 326 13.35 -14.80 11.56
CA ILE A 326 14.46 -15.43 10.82
C ILE A 326 15.12 -16.53 11.66
N ASP A 327 15.31 -16.29 12.96
CA ASP A 327 15.90 -17.24 13.91
C ASP A 327 15.05 -18.52 14.13
N GLN A 328 13.76 -18.49 13.82
CA GLN A 328 12.82 -19.60 14.01
C GLN A 328 12.57 -20.42 12.75
N ILE A 329 13.14 -20.03 11.61
CA ILE A 329 12.99 -20.82 10.39
C ILE A 329 13.73 -22.15 10.56
N GLN A 330 13.08 -23.22 10.13
CA GLN A 330 13.70 -24.55 10.03
C GLN A 330 13.99 -24.83 8.55
N PRO A 331 15.24 -24.61 8.07
CA PRO A 331 15.57 -24.72 6.64
C PRO A 331 15.21 -26.07 6.03
N ALA A 332 15.37 -27.16 6.77
CA ALA A 332 15.01 -28.50 6.33
C ALA A 332 13.51 -28.70 6.01
N ARG A 333 12.64 -27.83 6.55
CA ARG A 333 11.18 -27.87 6.27
C ARG A 333 10.76 -27.00 5.10
N LEU A 334 11.67 -26.23 4.52
CA LEU A 334 11.38 -25.43 3.35
C LEU A 334 11.32 -26.32 2.10
N ALA A 335 10.21 -26.24 1.37
CA ALA A 335 10.00 -27.00 0.14
C ALA A 335 10.68 -26.27 -1.05
N CYS A 336 12.03 -26.20 -1.01
CA CYS A 336 12.89 -25.58 -2.02
C CYS A 336 14.15 -26.42 -2.25
N GLN A 337 15.01 -26.00 -3.18
CA GLN A 337 16.25 -26.71 -3.49
C GLN A 337 17.31 -26.48 -2.39
N GLU A 338 18.42 -27.22 -2.49
CA GLU A 338 19.50 -27.14 -1.52
C GLU A 338 20.15 -25.74 -1.48
N THR A 339 20.28 -25.08 -2.61
CA THR A 339 20.84 -23.73 -2.69
C THR A 339 20.03 -22.72 -1.88
N GLU A 340 18.69 -22.77 -1.96
CA GLU A 340 17.81 -21.88 -1.17
C GLU A 340 17.88 -22.21 0.33
N ARG A 341 17.97 -23.50 0.69
CA ARG A 341 18.14 -23.91 2.09
C ARG A 341 19.48 -23.43 2.64
N ALA A 342 20.57 -23.65 1.89
CA ALA A 342 21.90 -23.14 2.27
C ALA A 342 21.92 -21.61 2.40
N PHE A 343 21.20 -20.89 1.51
CA PHE A 343 21.04 -19.45 1.61
C PHE A 343 20.32 -19.04 2.91
N VAL A 344 19.25 -19.72 3.30
CA VAL A 344 18.52 -19.41 4.54
C VAL A 344 19.37 -19.73 5.77
N GLU A 345 20.14 -20.81 5.78
CA GLU A 345 21.07 -21.14 6.87
C GLU A 345 22.15 -20.06 7.03
N ALA A 346 22.75 -19.63 5.92
CA ALA A 346 23.72 -18.53 5.93
C ALA A 346 23.06 -17.21 6.39
N LEU A 347 21.85 -16.92 5.91
CA LEU A 347 21.10 -15.75 6.32
C LEU A 347 20.84 -15.71 7.83
N GLN A 348 20.48 -16.84 8.44
CA GLN A 348 20.24 -16.89 9.90
C GLN A 348 21.50 -16.54 10.71
N LEU A 349 22.65 -17.06 10.30
CA LEU A 349 23.93 -16.74 10.94
C LEU A 349 24.30 -15.26 10.74
N PHE A 350 24.22 -14.79 9.51
CA PHE A 350 24.48 -13.39 9.17
C PHE A 350 23.55 -12.44 9.94
N TRP A 351 22.25 -12.74 9.99
CA TRP A 351 21.26 -11.85 10.60
C TRP A 351 21.45 -11.72 12.11
N ARG A 352 21.93 -12.78 12.76
CA ARG A 352 22.34 -12.73 14.17
C ARG A 352 23.51 -11.76 14.38
N CYS A 353 24.61 -11.93 13.64
CA CYS A 353 25.76 -11.03 13.72
C CYS A 353 25.38 -9.57 13.38
N PHE A 354 24.51 -9.38 12.38
CA PHE A 354 24.04 -8.05 12.02
C PHE A 354 23.18 -7.41 13.12
N SER A 355 22.28 -8.18 13.73
CA SER A 355 21.44 -7.69 14.85
C SER A 355 22.28 -7.32 16.07
N GLU A 356 23.27 -8.13 16.41
CA GLU A 356 24.22 -7.86 17.51
C GLU A 356 25.04 -6.59 17.24
N LEU A 357 25.49 -6.40 15.99
CA LEU A 357 26.19 -5.18 15.56
C LEU A 357 25.29 -3.94 15.70
N LEU A 358 24.03 -4.02 15.25
CA LEU A 358 23.07 -2.92 15.38
C LEU A 358 22.79 -2.59 16.84
N ASP A 359 22.52 -3.60 17.67
CA ASP A 359 22.26 -3.41 19.11
C ASP A 359 23.46 -2.76 19.82
N SER A 360 24.71 -3.14 19.46
CA SER A 360 25.94 -2.53 20.01
C SER A 360 26.08 -1.03 19.68
N GLN A 361 25.43 -0.57 18.62
CA GLN A 361 25.43 0.84 18.17
C GLN A 361 24.14 1.60 18.50
N GLY A 362 23.22 1.00 19.25
CA GLY A 362 21.92 1.60 19.57
C GLY A 362 21.01 1.75 18.36
N LEU A 363 21.26 0.96 17.30
CA LEU A 363 20.50 0.96 16.06
C LEU A 363 19.46 -0.18 16.06
N MET A 364 18.37 0.02 15.33
CA MET A 364 17.33 -0.98 15.15
C MET A 364 16.71 -0.87 13.76
N THR A 365 16.31 -2.01 13.16
CA THR A 365 15.50 -2.00 11.95
C THR A 365 14.02 -1.77 12.29
N PHE A 366 13.24 -1.21 11.36
CA PHE A 366 11.80 -1.07 11.56
C PHE A 366 11.10 -2.42 11.79
N ASN A 367 11.47 -3.44 11.03
CA ASN A 367 10.91 -4.78 11.21
C ASN A 367 11.25 -5.37 12.58
N GLY A 368 12.48 -5.19 13.03
CA GLY A 368 12.91 -5.59 14.38
C GLY A 368 12.10 -4.91 15.48
N ALA A 369 11.79 -3.61 15.31
CA ALA A 369 10.94 -2.88 16.24
C ALA A 369 9.50 -3.42 16.26
N PHE A 370 8.88 -3.68 15.11
CA PHE A 370 7.56 -4.31 15.05
C PHE A 370 7.56 -5.67 15.77
N GLN A 371 8.57 -6.50 15.57
CA GLN A 371 8.68 -7.79 16.23
C GLN A 371 8.81 -7.66 17.76
N ARG A 372 9.73 -6.81 18.24
CA ARG A 372 9.96 -6.59 19.68
C ARG A 372 8.71 -6.01 20.36
N LEU A 373 8.04 -5.01 19.72
CA LEU A 373 6.81 -4.45 20.25
C LEU A 373 5.65 -5.46 20.24
N THR A 374 5.54 -6.29 19.22
CA THR A 374 4.52 -7.36 19.18
C THR A 374 4.71 -8.36 20.33
N GLN A 375 5.96 -8.72 20.62
CA GLN A 375 6.28 -9.58 21.75
C GLN A 375 5.94 -8.93 23.09
N TRP A 376 6.33 -7.66 23.28
CA TRP A 376 6.02 -6.89 24.47
C TRP A 376 4.51 -6.74 24.69
N LEU A 377 3.73 -6.42 23.65
CA LEU A 377 2.28 -6.31 23.71
C LEU A 377 1.58 -7.63 24.06
N ASN A 378 2.14 -8.76 23.66
CA ASN A 378 1.63 -10.09 23.99
C ASN A 378 2.04 -10.57 25.41
N GLY A 379 3.05 -9.95 26.00
CA GLY A 379 3.47 -10.19 27.38
C GLY A 379 2.59 -9.50 28.42
N HIS A 380 2.82 -9.82 29.70
CA HIS A 380 2.08 -9.20 30.82
C HIS A 380 2.54 -7.76 31.13
N GLU A 381 3.71 -7.35 30.66
CA GLU A 381 4.29 -6.02 30.91
C GLU A 381 3.50 -4.90 30.24
N ALA A 382 2.80 -5.18 29.12
CA ALA A 382 1.93 -4.21 28.45
C ALA A 382 0.76 -3.72 29.33
N ALA A 383 0.40 -4.46 30.38
CA ALA A 383 -0.65 -4.06 31.32
C ALA A 383 -0.28 -2.84 32.18
N ALA A 384 1.03 -2.53 32.29
CA ALA A 384 1.53 -1.48 33.18
C ALA A 384 1.38 -0.04 32.65
N SER A 385 1.04 0.16 31.37
CA SER A 385 1.01 1.50 30.75
C SER A 385 -0.26 1.74 29.89
N PRO A 386 -1.47 1.85 30.50
CA PRO A 386 -2.69 2.11 29.73
C PRO A 386 -2.62 3.38 28.89
N ALA A 387 -2.08 4.48 29.44
CA ALA A 387 -1.96 5.76 28.74
C ALA A 387 -1.12 5.69 27.46
N LEU A 388 -0.13 4.80 27.41
CA LEU A 388 0.72 4.62 26.23
C LEU A 388 -0.04 4.00 25.05
N LEU A 389 -1.02 3.12 25.33
CA LEU A 389 -1.81 2.42 24.32
C LEU A 389 -3.10 3.18 23.95
N GLU A 390 -3.54 4.10 24.80
CA GLU A 390 -4.78 4.86 24.63
C GLU A 390 -4.94 5.53 23.25
N PRO A 391 -3.90 6.12 22.63
CA PRO A 391 -3.99 6.71 21.30
C PRO A 391 -4.45 5.75 20.20
N PHE A 392 -4.33 4.46 20.43
CA PHE A 392 -4.70 3.40 19.48
C PHE A 392 -6.06 2.77 19.78
N SER A 393 -6.85 3.33 20.69
CA SER A 393 -8.20 2.79 21.04
C SER A 393 -9.13 2.76 19.84
N HIS A 394 -9.10 3.81 19.02
CA HIS A 394 -9.90 3.88 17.79
C HIS A 394 -8.96 4.02 16.59
N LEU A 395 -8.85 2.97 15.78
CA LEU A 395 -8.00 2.95 14.58
C LEU A 395 -8.85 3.05 13.31
N LEU A 396 -8.49 3.99 12.44
CA LEU A 396 -8.96 4.07 11.07
C LEU A 396 -7.75 3.89 10.15
N ILE A 397 -7.76 2.86 9.32
CA ILE A 397 -6.62 2.48 8.49
C ILE A 397 -7.00 2.60 7.03
N ASP A 398 -6.36 3.53 6.33
CA ASP A 398 -6.47 3.70 4.87
C ASP A 398 -5.49 2.77 4.14
N GLU A 399 -5.81 2.42 2.90
CA GLU A 399 -5.03 1.51 2.04
C GLU A 399 -4.71 0.16 2.71
N PHE A 400 -5.69 -0.40 3.43
CA PHE A 400 -5.52 -1.62 4.23
C PHE A 400 -5.07 -2.84 3.40
N GLN A 401 -5.33 -2.88 2.09
CA GLN A 401 -4.88 -3.95 1.19
C GLN A 401 -3.35 -4.01 1.02
N ASP A 402 -2.63 -2.99 1.46
CA ASP A 402 -1.17 -2.92 1.33
C ASP A 402 -0.42 -3.33 2.61
N ILE A 403 -1.14 -3.77 3.64
CA ILE A 403 -0.50 -4.26 4.87
C ILE A 403 0.13 -5.63 4.68
N SER A 404 1.07 -5.94 5.55
CA SER A 404 1.78 -7.22 5.61
C SER A 404 1.36 -8.05 6.83
N PRO A 405 1.63 -9.38 6.85
CA PRO A 405 1.39 -10.21 8.03
C PRO A 405 2.03 -9.68 9.32
N GLN A 406 3.23 -9.09 9.24
CA GLN A 406 3.89 -8.47 10.39
C GLN A 406 3.04 -7.33 10.98
N ILE A 407 2.48 -6.47 10.13
CA ILE A 407 1.60 -5.37 10.56
C ILE A 407 0.31 -5.95 11.18
N VAL A 408 -0.27 -7.00 10.59
CA VAL A 408 -1.45 -7.68 11.16
C VAL A 408 -1.14 -8.21 12.56
N GLN A 409 -0.01 -8.89 12.75
CA GLN A 409 0.42 -9.41 14.06
C GLN A 409 0.57 -8.29 15.10
N TRP A 410 1.17 -7.17 14.71
CA TRP A 410 1.31 -6.00 15.57
C TRP A 410 -0.03 -5.38 15.95
N LEU A 411 -0.95 -5.17 14.99
CA LEU A 411 -2.29 -4.63 15.25
C LEU A 411 -3.12 -5.55 16.15
N GLN A 412 -3.05 -6.88 15.95
CA GLN A 412 -3.70 -7.85 16.81
C GLN A 412 -3.17 -7.79 18.25
N ALA A 413 -1.84 -7.71 18.42
CA ALA A 413 -1.23 -7.61 19.73
C ALA A 413 -1.62 -6.30 20.44
N LEU A 414 -1.65 -5.19 19.70
CA LEU A 414 -2.01 -3.85 20.20
C LEU A 414 -3.46 -3.80 20.69
N HIS A 415 -4.42 -4.16 19.84
CA HIS A 415 -5.83 -4.16 20.22
C HIS A 415 -6.17 -5.28 21.22
N GLY A 416 -5.45 -6.41 21.15
CA GLY A 416 -5.52 -7.46 22.15
C GLY A 416 -5.08 -6.98 23.54
N ALA A 417 -4.01 -6.19 23.64
CA ALA A 417 -3.56 -5.58 24.88
C ALA A 417 -4.59 -4.58 25.43
N LEU A 418 -5.09 -3.66 24.61
CA LEU A 418 -6.14 -2.71 25.01
C LEU A 418 -7.42 -3.42 25.47
N ALA A 419 -7.85 -4.46 24.75
CA ALA A 419 -9.04 -5.22 25.12
C ALA A 419 -8.88 -5.97 26.47
N ARG A 420 -7.66 -6.48 26.78
CA ARG A 420 -7.35 -7.07 28.08
C ARG A 420 -7.39 -6.06 29.23
N GLN A 421 -7.10 -4.79 28.95
CA GLN A 421 -7.20 -3.68 29.90
C GLN A 421 -8.65 -3.18 30.07
N GLY A 422 -9.61 -3.76 29.35
CA GLY A 422 -11.02 -3.32 29.36
C GLY A 422 -11.28 -2.03 28.59
N ALA A 423 -10.31 -1.53 27.81
CA ALA A 423 -10.48 -0.33 27.00
C ALA A 423 -11.44 -0.61 25.82
N PRO A 424 -12.32 0.35 25.46
CA PRO A 424 -13.12 0.23 24.25
C PRO A 424 -12.20 0.36 23.03
N VAL A 425 -12.25 -0.62 22.13
CA VAL A 425 -11.46 -0.64 20.89
C VAL A 425 -12.36 -0.67 19.66
N SER A 426 -11.97 0.08 18.65
CA SER A 426 -12.61 -0.01 17.33
C SER A 426 -11.57 0.02 16.20
N LEU A 427 -11.88 -0.69 15.11
CA LEU A 427 -11.06 -0.75 13.91
C LEU A 427 -11.93 -0.57 12.67
N MET A 428 -11.62 0.45 11.87
CA MET A 428 -12.18 0.66 10.55
C MET A 428 -11.06 0.49 9.51
N ALA A 429 -11.12 -0.59 8.74
CA ALA A 429 -10.17 -0.90 7.68
C ALA A 429 -10.78 -0.51 6.33
N ILE A 430 -10.09 0.37 5.59
CA ILE A 430 -10.54 0.90 4.32
C ILE A 430 -9.50 0.54 3.26
N GLY A 431 -9.94 -0.01 2.12
CA GLY A 431 -9.00 -0.40 1.09
C GLY A 431 -9.65 -0.78 -0.24
N ASP A 432 -8.81 -0.95 -1.23
CA ASP A 432 -9.16 -1.49 -2.55
C ASP A 432 -8.28 -2.69 -2.87
N ASP A 433 -8.80 -3.90 -2.67
CA ASP A 433 -8.06 -5.15 -2.95
C ASP A 433 -7.59 -5.25 -4.41
N TRP A 434 -8.27 -4.55 -5.34
CA TRP A 434 -7.88 -4.44 -6.74
C TRP A 434 -6.64 -3.54 -6.96
N GLN A 435 -6.29 -2.70 -5.98
CA GLN A 435 -5.10 -1.83 -5.99
C GLN A 435 -3.96 -2.32 -5.08
N SER A 436 -3.98 -3.59 -4.65
CA SER A 436 -2.88 -4.19 -3.91
C SER A 436 -1.72 -4.53 -4.84
N ILE A 437 -0.63 -3.75 -4.77
CA ILE A 437 0.52 -3.80 -5.69
C ILE A 437 1.88 -3.84 -4.99
N TYR A 438 1.92 -4.26 -3.73
CA TYR A 438 3.15 -4.34 -2.94
C TYR A 438 3.44 -5.76 -2.41
N GLY A 439 2.92 -6.80 -3.09
CA GLY A 439 3.16 -8.21 -2.73
C GLY A 439 4.64 -8.61 -2.78
N TRP A 440 5.42 -7.99 -3.67
CA TRP A 440 6.86 -8.19 -3.72
C TRP A 440 7.60 -7.82 -2.42
N ARG A 441 6.94 -7.13 -1.49
CA ARG A 441 7.40 -6.78 -0.14
C ARG A 441 6.64 -7.50 0.97
N GLY A 442 5.81 -8.48 0.66
CA GLY A 442 5.06 -9.25 1.64
C GLY A 442 3.66 -8.72 1.96
N SER A 443 3.19 -7.63 1.33
CA SER A 443 1.77 -7.25 1.42
C SER A 443 0.89 -8.28 0.73
N SER A 444 -0.35 -8.44 1.19
CA SER A 444 -1.31 -9.32 0.52
C SER A 444 -2.74 -8.85 0.69
N PRO A 445 -3.52 -8.79 -0.40
CA PRO A 445 -4.95 -8.53 -0.32
C PRO A 445 -5.72 -9.63 0.43
N GLU A 446 -5.15 -10.84 0.55
CA GLU A 446 -5.75 -11.95 1.31
C GLU A 446 -5.96 -11.57 2.78
N LEU A 447 -5.08 -10.74 3.36
CA LEU A 447 -5.23 -10.24 4.73
C LEU A 447 -6.48 -9.38 4.90
N PHE A 448 -6.85 -8.62 3.87
CA PHE A 448 -8.07 -7.82 3.84
C PHE A 448 -9.31 -8.67 3.51
N MET A 449 -9.17 -9.67 2.65
CA MET A 449 -10.25 -10.61 2.31
C MET A 449 -10.59 -11.53 3.49
N ASP A 450 -9.59 -12.01 4.22
CA ASP A 450 -9.72 -12.88 5.40
C ASP A 450 -9.74 -12.10 6.72
N PHE A 451 -10.14 -10.82 6.67
CA PHE A 451 -10.09 -9.87 7.78
C PHE A 451 -10.65 -10.43 9.11
N ASP A 452 -11.79 -11.10 9.07
CA ASP A 452 -12.44 -11.64 10.26
C ASP A 452 -11.64 -12.77 10.96
N LYS A 453 -10.71 -13.41 10.24
CA LYS A 453 -9.76 -14.38 10.81
C LYS A 453 -8.75 -13.69 11.73
N TYR A 454 -8.39 -12.46 11.42
CA TYR A 454 -7.36 -11.70 12.11
C TYR A 454 -7.94 -10.72 13.13
N PHE A 455 -9.11 -10.16 12.84
CA PHE A 455 -9.77 -9.14 13.65
C PHE A 455 -11.21 -9.54 14.00
N PRO A 456 -11.39 -10.66 14.76
CA PRO A 456 -12.71 -11.21 15.06
C PRO A 456 -13.51 -10.32 16.01
N ALA A 457 -14.77 -10.06 15.68
CA ALA A 457 -15.72 -9.44 16.59
C ALA A 457 -16.13 -10.42 17.70
N LYS A 458 -16.51 -9.90 18.88
CA LYS A 458 -17.15 -10.68 19.95
C LYS A 458 -18.58 -11.04 19.54
N GLY A 459 -19.07 -12.18 20.01
CA GLY A 459 -20.43 -12.67 19.77
C GLY A 459 -20.51 -13.85 18.80
N ALA A 460 -21.70 -14.35 18.56
CA ALA A 460 -21.94 -15.64 17.88
C ALA A 460 -21.42 -15.69 16.43
N LYS A 461 -21.51 -14.58 15.70
CA LYS A 461 -21.09 -14.53 14.28
C LYS A 461 -19.61 -14.17 14.07
N LYS A 462 -18.94 -13.54 15.03
CA LYS A 462 -17.53 -13.10 14.99
C LYS A 462 -17.13 -12.32 13.71
N LEU A 463 -18.09 -11.68 13.04
CA LEU A 463 -17.91 -11.03 11.74
C LEU A 463 -17.87 -9.51 11.86
N SER A 464 -17.00 -8.88 11.10
CA SER A 464 -16.97 -7.44 10.89
C SER A 464 -18.17 -6.95 10.08
N ARG A 465 -18.51 -5.68 10.22
CA ARG A 465 -19.43 -5.00 9.28
C ARG A 465 -18.70 -4.76 7.97
N VAL A 466 -19.31 -5.17 6.86
CA VAL A 466 -18.77 -4.94 5.50
C VAL A 466 -19.57 -3.84 4.82
N LEU A 467 -18.87 -2.83 4.29
CA LEU A 467 -19.43 -1.77 3.46
C LEU A 467 -18.70 -1.71 2.13
N MET A 468 -19.37 -1.15 1.11
CA MET A 468 -18.85 -1.00 -0.24
C MET A 468 -18.96 0.47 -0.67
N LEU A 469 -17.92 1.01 -1.31
CA LEU A 469 -17.94 2.29 -2.01
C LEU A 469 -17.69 2.00 -3.49
N THR A 470 -18.76 1.91 -4.27
CA THR A 470 -18.73 1.45 -5.67
C THR A 470 -18.84 2.60 -6.69
N THR A 471 -19.35 3.75 -6.27
CA THR A 471 -19.48 4.91 -7.15
C THR A 471 -18.12 5.53 -7.47
N ASN A 472 -17.73 5.54 -8.74
CA ASN A 472 -16.49 6.14 -9.23
C ASN A 472 -16.71 7.58 -9.70
N TYR A 473 -16.12 8.53 -8.99
CA TYR A 473 -16.20 9.98 -9.30
C TYR A 473 -15.05 10.47 -10.19
N ARG A 474 -14.11 9.60 -10.55
CA ARG A 474 -12.89 9.94 -11.30
C ARG A 474 -13.05 9.72 -12.79
N SER A 475 -13.30 8.48 -13.19
CA SER A 475 -13.17 8.02 -14.56
C SER A 475 -14.53 7.84 -15.24
N ILE A 476 -14.55 7.94 -16.55
CA ILE A 476 -15.69 7.60 -17.38
C ILE A 476 -15.91 6.08 -17.44
N GLU A 477 -17.13 5.67 -17.82
CA GLU A 477 -17.52 4.27 -17.90
C GLU A 477 -16.60 3.39 -18.77
N PRO A 478 -16.15 3.79 -19.99
CA PRO A 478 -15.23 2.97 -20.79
C PRO A 478 -13.91 2.66 -20.10
N VAL A 479 -13.32 3.63 -19.38
CA VAL A 479 -12.07 3.43 -18.63
C VAL A 479 -12.28 2.46 -17.47
N ILE A 480 -13.38 2.58 -16.74
CA ILE A 480 -13.74 1.68 -15.64
C ILE A 480 -13.88 0.24 -16.16
N ARG A 481 -14.66 0.01 -17.21
CA ARG A 481 -14.90 -1.33 -17.76
C ARG A 481 -13.64 -1.99 -18.32
N ASP A 482 -12.77 -1.21 -18.95
CA ASP A 482 -11.49 -1.74 -19.42
C ASP A 482 -10.56 -2.07 -18.24
N GLY A 483 -10.52 -1.23 -17.21
CA GLY A 483 -9.81 -1.53 -15.97
C GLY A 483 -10.32 -2.79 -15.27
N GLU A 484 -11.63 -2.94 -15.11
CA GLU A 484 -12.23 -4.12 -14.49
C GLU A 484 -11.98 -5.40 -15.29
N SER A 485 -11.97 -5.30 -16.62
CA SER A 485 -11.79 -6.46 -17.49
C SER A 485 -10.43 -7.13 -17.35
N VAL A 486 -9.36 -6.38 -17.05
CA VAL A 486 -8.03 -6.99 -16.84
C VAL A 486 -7.95 -7.78 -15.53
N LEU A 487 -8.87 -7.53 -14.58
CA LEU A 487 -8.94 -8.27 -13.33
C LEU A 487 -9.66 -9.62 -13.45
N ALA A 488 -10.21 -9.97 -14.60
CA ALA A 488 -10.87 -11.26 -14.81
C ALA A 488 -9.94 -12.45 -14.53
N GLY A 489 -8.62 -12.29 -14.74
CA GLY A 489 -7.61 -13.32 -14.48
C GLY A 489 -7.08 -13.35 -13.04
N VAL A 490 -7.52 -12.46 -12.15
CA VAL A 490 -7.06 -12.41 -10.75
C VAL A 490 -7.78 -13.47 -9.92
N CYS A 491 -6.99 -14.31 -9.25
CA CYS A 491 -7.52 -15.45 -8.47
C CYS A 491 -8.16 -15.02 -7.14
N VAL A 492 -7.60 -14.01 -6.47
CA VAL A 492 -8.08 -13.55 -5.15
C VAL A 492 -8.51 -12.10 -5.25
N LYS A 493 -9.81 -11.84 -5.26
CA LYS A 493 -10.39 -10.50 -5.27
C LYS A 493 -11.79 -10.49 -4.67
N GLN A 494 -12.22 -9.34 -4.17
CA GLN A 494 -13.63 -9.08 -3.87
C GLN A 494 -14.39 -8.78 -5.16
N GLU A 495 -15.47 -9.51 -5.40
CA GLU A 495 -16.36 -9.18 -6.52
C GLU A 495 -17.09 -7.87 -6.21
N LYS A 496 -16.90 -6.90 -7.07
CA LYS A 496 -17.55 -5.58 -7.06
C LYS A 496 -17.62 -5.03 -8.47
N THR A 497 -18.52 -4.11 -8.72
CA THR A 497 -18.66 -3.42 -10.01
C THR A 497 -18.78 -1.93 -9.74
N SER A 498 -17.89 -1.15 -10.32
CA SER A 498 -17.91 0.29 -10.14
C SER A 498 -18.93 0.96 -11.06
N GLN A 499 -19.56 2.03 -10.59
CA GLN A 499 -20.52 2.83 -11.34
C GLN A 499 -19.92 4.20 -11.63
N ALA A 500 -19.87 4.60 -12.91
CA ALA A 500 -19.35 5.91 -13.28
C ALA A 500 -20.34 7.01 -12.88
N SER A 501 -19.86 7.99 -12.13
CA SER A 501 -20.59 9.25 -11.88
C SER A 501 -20.35 10.29 -12.98
N ARG A 502 -19.30 10.10 -13.80
CA ARG A 502 -18.88 11.04 -14.84
C ARG A 502 -19.41 10.60 -16.21
N ALA A 503 -20.06 11.51 -16.92
CA ALA A 503 -20.51 11.27 -18.28
C ALA A 503 -19.33 11.20 -19.27
N THR A 504 -19.46 10.35 -20.29
CA THR A 504 -18.54 10.28 -21.43
C THR A 504 -18.84 11.42 -22.40
N GLN A 505 -17.80 12.11 -22.90
CA GLN A 505 -17.91 13.18 -23.88
C GLN A 505 -17.41 12.72 -25.25
N PRO A 506 -17.74 13.43 -26.35
CA PRO A 506 -17.18 13.13 -27.65
C PRO A 506 -15.66 13.09 -27.67
N GLY A 507 -15.07 12.05 -28.26
CA GLY A 507 -13.64 11.82 -28.30
C GLY A 507 -13.06 11.13 -27.08
N ASP A 508 -13.85 10.92 -26.01
CA ASP A 508 -13.44 10.11 -24.87
C ASP A 508 -13.41 8.62 -25.23
N HIS A 509 -12.51 7.87 -24.62
CA HIS A 509 -12.41 6.42 -24.85
C HIS A 509 -11.75 5.69 -23.68
N GLY A 510 -12.03 4.40 -23.55
CA GLY A 510 -11.30 3.50 -22.67
C GLY A 510 -9.85 3.26 -23.17
N VAL A 511 -9.35 2.06 -23.03
CA VAL A 511 -7.98 1.72 -23.44
C VAL A 511 -7.89 1.59 -24.97
N LYS A 512 -7.14 2.48 -25.60
CA LYS A 512 -6.63 2.31 -26.96
C LYS A 512 -5.29 1.58 -26.93
N LEU A 513 -5.28 0.35 -27.44
CA LEU A 513 -4.08 -0.49 -27.44
C LEU A 513 -3.32 -0.33 -28.76
N VAL A 514 -2.05 0.06 -28.68
CA VAL A 514 -1.11 0.14 -29.81
C VAL A 514 -0.08 -0.97 -29.68
N THR A 515 -0.28 -2.05 -30.44
CA THR A 515 0.63 -3.21 -30.48
C THR A 515 1.70 -3.07 -31.56
N ARG A 516 2.74 -3.92 -31.55
CA ARG A 516 3.89 -3.88 -32.46
C ARG A 516 4.62 -2.53 -32.39
N PHE A 517 4.66 -1.94 -31.20
CA PHE A 517 5.31 -0.66 -30.95
C PHE A 517 6.69 -0.90 -30.30
N ASP A 518 7.74 -0.71 -31.07
CA ASP A 518 9.10 -0.68 -30.53
C ASP A 518 9.40 0.73 -30.02
N LEU A 519 9.54 0.87 -28.71
CA LEU A 519 9.77 2.18 -28.07
C LEU A 519 11.05 2.86 -28.56
N LYS A 520 12.15 2.11 -28.78
CA LYS A 520 13.42 2.70 -29.21
C LYS A 520 13.35 3.19 -30.64
N ALA A 521 12.77 2.40 -31.54
CA ALA A 521 12.65 2.74 -32.95
C ALA A 521 11.60 3.82 -33.23
N ARG A 522 10.52 3.86 -32.42
CA ARG A 522 9.34 4.72 -32.67
C ARG A 522 9.13 5.78 -31.57
N LEU A 523 10.16 6.10 -30.81
CA LEU A 523 10.09 7.13 -29.77
C LEU A 523 9.56 8.48 -30.28
N PRO A 524 9.99 9.01 -31.45
CA PRO A 524 9.43 10.26 -31.98
C PRO A 524 7.91 10.21 -32.22
N ASP A 525 7.35 9.05 -32.60
CA ASP A 525 5.90 8.88 -32.79
C ASP A 525 5.17 9.02 -31.45
N LEU A 526 5.70 8.39 -30.40
CA LEU A 526 5.15 8.50 -29.05
C LEU A 526 5.22 9.95 -28.53
N ILE A 527 6.33 10.66 -28.77
CA ILE A 527 6.45 12.06 -28.36
C ILE A 527 5.40 12.92 -29.04
N ARG A 528 5.16 12.74 -30.37
CA ARG A 528 4.09 13.45 -31.09
C ARG A 528 2.71 13.14 -30.52
N GLU A 529 2.45 11.88 -30.17
CA GLU A 529 1.17 11.50 -29.53
C GLU A 529 1.01 12.15 -28.16
N ILE A 530 2.06 12.15 -27.32
CA ILE A 530 2.05 12.84 -26.02
C ILE A 530 1.71 14.34 -26.23
N GLN A 531 2.30 15.00 -27.21
CA GLN A 531 2.02 16.40 -27.54
C GLN A 531 0.57 16.60 -27.96
N ALA A 532 0.05 15.74 -28.86
CA ALA A 532 -1.34 15.79 -29.31
C ALA A 532 -2.34 15.60 -28.15
N GLN A 533 -2.01 14.74 -27.17
CA GLN A 533 -2.84 14.58 -25.99
C GLN A 533 -2.76 15.79 -25.04
N CYS A 534 -1.61 16.47 -24.94
CA CYS A 534 -1.51 17.73 -24.20
C CYS A 534 -2.36 18.83 -24.85
N GLU A 535 -2.34 18.94 -26.17
CA GLU A 535 -3.17 19.88 -26.93
C GLU A 535 -4.66 19.57 -26.76
N HIS A 536 -5.04 18.29 -26.83
CA HIS A 536 -6.41 17.86 -26.56
C HIS A 536 -6.87 18.27 -25.15
N VAL A 537 -6.04 18.04 -24.12
CA VAL A 537 -6.39 18.44 -22.74
C VAL A 537 -6.47 19.95 -22.61
N ALA A 538 -5.58 20.70 -23.26
CA ALA A 538 -5.59 22.16 -23.24
C ALA A 538 -6.83 22.77 -23.92
N ALA A 539 -7.35 22.12 -24.95
CA ALA A 539 -8.57 22.54 -25.67
C ALA A 539 -9.86 22.15 -24.94
N ARG A 540 -9.80 21.24 -23.97
CA ARG A 540 -10.97 20.74 -23.25
C ARG A 540 -11.42 21.71 -22.16
N GLU A 541 -12.67 22.14 -22.20
CA GLU A 541 -13.25 23.02 -21.20
C GLU A 541 -13.27 22.35 -19.82
N GLY A 542 -12.78 23.04 -18.79
CA GLY A 542 -12.73 22.55 -17.42
C GLY A 542 -11.73 21.41 -17.18
N ALA A 543 -10.87 21.07 -18.17
CA ALA A 543 -9.80 20.10 -17.99
C ALA A 543 -8.59 20.72 -17.26
N ASP A 544 -7.93 19.92 -16.43
CA ASP A 544 -6.65 20.27 -15.84
C ASP A 544 -5.56 20.26 -16.92
N ARG A 545 -5.02 21.42 -17.26
CA ARG A 545 -4.03 21.58 -18.33
C ARG A 545 -2.73 20.82 -18.11
N ASN A 546 -2.47 20.35 -16.90
CA ASN A 546 -1.26 19.60 -16.53
C ASN A 546 -1.48 18.09 -16.45
N ALA A 547 -2.59 17.55 -16.91
CA ALA A 547 -3.06 16.24 -16.57
C ALA A 547 -2.81 15.17 -17.66
N VAL A 548 -1.59 15.08 -18.19
CA VAL A 548 -1.13 13.94 -18.99
C VAL A 548 -0.09 13.17 -18.18
N LEU A 549 -0.37 11.89 -17.87
CA LEU A 549 0.54 10.99 -17.18
C LEU A 549 1.11 9.95 -18.15
N VAL A 550 2.44 9.81 -18.16
CA VAL A 550 3.10 8.70 -18.84
C VAL A 550 3.58 7.69 -17.80
N LEU A 551 3.13 6.45 -17.94
CA LEU A 551 3.29 5.39 -16.95
C LEU A 551 4.05 4.19 -17.52
N SER A 552 4.94 3.62 -16.74
CA SER A 552 5.57 2.33 -17.04
C SER A 552 5.82 1.55 -15.75
N ARG A 553 5.91 0.23 -15.84
CA ARG A 553 6.35 -0.60 -14.71
C ARG A 553 7.81 -0.34 -14.34
N ARG A 554 8.66 -0.01 -15.34
CA ARG A 554 10.11 0.20 -15.20
C ARG A 554 10.48 1.67 -15.42
N ASN A 555 11.59 2.09 -14.82
CA ASN A 555 12.07 3.47 -14.97
C ASN A 555 12.82 3.71 -16.30
N ASP A 556 13.38 2.67 -16.95
CA ASP A 556 14.17 2.85 -18.16
C ASP A 556 13.37 3.42 -19.34
N PRO A 557 12.16 2.92 -19.66
CA PRO A 557 11.30 3.56 -20.66
C PRO A 557 11.00 5.01 -20.34
N LEU A 558 10.73 5.32 -19.07
CA LEU A 558 10.39 6.68 -18.63
C LEU A 558 11.57 7.63 -18.84
N ARG A 559 12.81 7.22 -18.50
CA ARG A 559 14.02 8.03 -18.73
C ARG A 559 14.25 8.34 -20.21
N LEU A 560 14.00 7.36 -21.11
CA LEU A 560 14.11 7.56 -22.55
C LEU A 560 13.10 8.60 -23.05
N ILE A 561 11.87 8.53 -22.56
CA ILE A 561 10.81 9.49 -22.91
C ILE A 561 11.13 10.88 -22.34
N GLU A 562 11.49 10.96 -21.05
CA GLU A 562 11.86 12.24 -20.39
C GLU A 562 12.99 12.98 -21.11
N ALA A 563 13.97 12.24 -21.64
CA ALA A 563 15.10 12.83 -22.37
C ALA A 563 14.70 13.52 -23.69
N GLN A 564 13.54 13.16 -24.26
CA GLN A 564 13.01 13.69 -25.52
C GLN A 564 11.84 14.66 -25.34
N LEU A 565 11.25 14.72 -24.14
CA LEU A 565 10.14 15.63 -23.84
C LEU A 565 10.65 17.07 -23.68
N ASP A 566 10.05 17.99 -24.42
CA ASP A 566 10.23 19.43 -24.19
C ASP A 566 9.57 19.80 -22.84
N ARG A 567 10.31 20.51 -22.00
CA ARG A 567 9.87 20.96 -20.67
C ARG A 567 8.64 21.88 -20.67
N LYS A 568 8.29 22.45 -21.83
CA LYS A 568 7.08 23.28 -21.97
C LYS A 568 5.79 22.47 -21.89
N TRP A 569 5.85 21.16 -22.20
CA TRP A 569 4.67 20.31 -22.15
C TRP A 569 4.33 19.88 -20.73
N PRO A 570 3.07 19.99 -20.32
CA PRO A 570 2.62 19.67 -18.97
C PRO A 570 2.44 18.15 -18.77
N VAL A 571 3.52 17.40 -18.92
CA VAL A 571 3.55 15.94 -18.82
C VAL A 571 4.28 15.51 -17.55
N LYS A 572 3.74 14.52 -16.86
CA LYS A 572 4.40 13.86 -15.73
C LYS A 572 4.66 12.40 -16.07
N THR A 573 5.83 11.92 -15.70
CA THR A 573 6.25 10.54 -15.91
C THR A 573 6.43 9.85 -14.56
N TYR A 574 5.79 8.70 -14.35
CA TYR A 574 5.90 7.94 -13.11
C TYR A 574 5.94 6.44 -13.37
N SER A 575 6.65 5.70 -12.53
CA SER A 575 6.37 4.27 -12.43
C SER A 575 4.95 4.07 -11.91
N ILE A 576 4.28 2.98 -12.34
CA ILE A 576 2.89 2.69 -11.95
C ILE A 576 2.74 2.67 -10.41
N HIS A 577 3.74 2.15 -9.69
CA HIS A 577 3.74 2.15 -8.23
C HIS A 577 3.71 3.57 -7.64
N ARG A 578 4.48 4.49 -8.20
CA ARG A 578 4.53 5.90 -7.76
C ARG A 578 3.30 6.71 -8.18
N ALA A 579 2.60 6.24 -9.20
CA ALA A 579 1.37 6.86 -9.68
C ALA A 579 0.13 6.44 -8.88
N LYS A 580 0.26 5.52 -7.92
CA LYS A 580 -0.86 5.15 -7.03
C LYS A 580 -1.32 6.40 -6.26
N GLY A 581 -2.64 6.62 -6.22
CA GLY A 581 -3.25 7.84 -5.68
C GLY A 581 -3.43 8.98 -6.71
N LEU A 582 -2.54 9.10 -7.71
CA LEU A 582 -2.62 10.15 -8.73
C LEU A 582 -3.74 9.90 -9.75
N GLN A 583 -4.04 10.94 -10.53
CA GLN A 583 -4.96 10.87 -11.67
C GLN A 583 -4.56 11.90 -12.74
N ALA A 584 -4.99 11.66 -13.97
CA ALA A 584 -4.80 12.58 -15.09
C ALA A 584 -5.96 12.46 -16.07
N GLU A 585 -6.20 13.49 -16.84
CA GLU A 585 -7.22 13.45 -17.91
C GLU A 585 -6.89 12.35 -18.93
N VAL A 586 -5.60 12.24 -19.28
CA VAL A 586 -5.07 11.20 -20.17
C VAL A 586 -3.96 10.41 -19.47
N ALA A 587 -4.05 9.09 -19.51
CA ALA A 587 -2.97 8.20 -19.11
C ALA A 587 -2.37 7.51 -20.34
N ILE A 588 -1.05 7.55 -20.47
CA ILE A 588 -0.28 6.86 -21.52
C ILE A 588 0.57 5.80 -20.83
N ILE A 589 0.32 4.52 -21.15
CA ILE A 589 1.01 3.39 -20.54
C ILE A 589 1.99 2.82 -21.56
N VAL A 590 3.23 2.57 -21.13
CA VAL A 590 4.30 2.02 -21.97
C VAL A 590 4.79 0.71 -21.39
N ASP A 591 4.92 -0.30 -22.24
CA ASP A 591 5.23 -1.70 -21.92
C ASP A 591 4.14 -2.43 -21.11
N ASP A 592 4.29 -3.74 -21.02
CA ASP A 592 3.38 -4.60 -20.28
C ASP A 592 3.71 -4.72 -18.79
N CYS A 593 2.68 -4.96 -17.98
CA CYS A 593 2.80 -5.26 -16.56
C CYS A 593 2.93 -6.80 -16.38
N LEU A 594 4.07 -7.37 -16.75
CA LEU A 594 4.30 -8.82 -16.62
C LEU A 594 4.71 -9.19 -15.18
N PRO A 595 4.40 -10.42 -14.73
CA PRO A 595 4.90 -10.93 -13.44
C PRO A 595 6.42 -11.04 -13.42
N SER A 596 6.97 -11.21 -12.22
CA SER A 596 8.39 -11.54 -12.02
C SER A 596 8.70 -12.96 -12.50
N GLU A 597 9.99 -13.30 -12.61
CA GLU A 597 10.43 -14.69 -12.74
C GLU A 597 10.00 -15.51 -11.50
N PRO A 598 9.77 -16.83 -11.67
CA PRO A 598 9.46 -17.70 -10.53
C PRO A 598 10.51 -17.63 -9.43
N HIS A 599 10.07 -17.60 -8.17
CA HIS A 599 10.95 -17.41 -7.02
C HIS A 599 10.83 -18.59 -6.02
N PRO A 600 11.62 -19.65 -6.16
CA PRO A 600 11.50 -20.88 -5.36
C PRO A 600 11.54 -20.64 -3.85
N LEU A 601 12.48 -19.82 -3.36
CA LEU A 601 12.58 -19.52 -1.95
C LEU A 601 11.32 -18.81 -1.42
N ARG A 602 10.80 -17.78 -2.10
CA ARG A 602 9.61 -17.06 -1.64
C ARG A 602 8.35 -17.91 -1.71
N ASN A 603 8.26 -18.83 -2.68
CA ASN A 603 7.19 -19.84 -2.72
C ASN A 603 7.23 -20.73 -1.47
N ALA A 604 8.42 -21.22 -1.12
CA ALA A 604 8.61 -22.05 0.07
C ALA A 604 8.27 -21.28 1.37
N LEU A 605 8.65 -20.02 1.47
CA LEU A 605 8.35 -19.15 2.61
C LEU A 605 6.85 -18.84 2.73
N TYR A 606 6.15 -18.62 1.62
CA TYR A 606 4.69 -18.44 1.60
C TYR A 606 3.97 -19.68 2.12
N ALA A 607 4.39 -20.87 1.68
CA ALA A 607 3.85 -22.12 2.19
C ALA A 607 4.18 -22.34 3.69
N TYR A 608 5.36 -21.91 4.13
CA TYR A 608 5.85 -22.09 5.49
C TYR A 608 5.11 -21.19 6.49
N CYS A 609 4.86 -19.91 6.16
CA CYS A 609 4.26 -18.96 7.10
C CYS A 609 2.77 -19.20 7.37
N GLY A 610 2.04 -19.87 6.46
CA GLY A 610 0.62 -20.22 6.64
C GLY A 610 -0.38 -19.06 6.59
N PHE A 611 0.05 -17.86 6.20
CA PHE A 611 -0.84 -16.71 6.01
C PHE A 611 -1.52 -16.71 4.64
N PHE A 612 -0.86 -17.25 3.61
CA PHE A 612 -1.28 -17.16 2.22
C PHE A 612 -1.93 -18.45 1.71
N ARG A 613 -2.91 -18.29 0.83
CA ARG A 613 -3.58 -19.42 0.16
C ARG A 613 -2.83 -19.86 -1.08
N ASN A 614 -2.29 -18.88 -1.81
CA ASN A 614 -1.59 -19.07 -3.07
C ASN A 614 -0.06 -19.06 -2.89
N SER A 615 0.66 -19.53 -3.91
CA SER A 615 2.11 -19.37 -3.97
C SER A 615 2.48 -17.90 -4.19
N TYR A 616 3.73 -17.55 -3.87
CA TYR A 616 4.26 -16.21 -4.16
C TYR A 616 4.18 -15.89 -5.66
N ASP A 617 4.51 -16.83 -6.54
CA ASP A 617 4.48 -16.63 -7.99
C ASP A 617 3.05 -16.35 -8.48
N GLN A 618 2.04 -17.04 -7.95
CA GLN A 618 0.65 -16.73 -8.27
C GLN A 618 0.24 -15.36 -7.77
N ALA A 619 0.67 -14.98 -6.56
CA ALA A 619 0.42 -13.64 -6.03
C ALA A 619 1.05 -12.55 -6.91
N MET A 620 2.25 -12.78 -7.47
CA MET A 620 2.92 -11.87 -8.41
C MET A 620 2.24 -11.84 -9.79
N ALA A 621 1.68 -12.95 -10.24
CA ALA A 621 0.87 -13.00 -11.46
C ALA A 621 -0.40 -12.14 -11.28
N ASP A 622 -1.12 -12.30 -10.19
CA ASP A 622 -2.28 -11.49 -9.84
C ASP A 622 -1.91 -10.00 -9.68
N GLU A 623 -0.77 -9.70 -9.03
CA GLU A 623 -0.27 -8.33 -8.87
C GLU A 623 0.02 -7.66 -10.22
N SER A 624 0.52 -8.40 -11.21
CA SER A 624 0.76 -7.84 -12.54
C SER A 624 -0.51 -7.32 -13.21
N LEU A 625 -1.65 -8.01 -12.99
CA LEU A 625 -2.96 -7.57 -13.47
C LEU A 625 -3.51 -6.39 -12.65
N ARG A 626 -3.28 -6.37 -11.34
CA ARG A 626 -3.62 -5.21 -10.49
C ARG A 626 -2.80 -3.98 -10.85
N LEU A 627 -1.52 -4.12 -11.20
CA LEU A 627 -0.70 -3.03 -11.73
C LEU A 627 -1.29 -2.44 -13.01
N ALA A 628 -1.79 -3.30 -13.90
CA ALA A 628 -2.49 -2.87 -15.10
C ALA A 628 -3.78 -2.10 -14.76
N TYR A 629 -4.58 -2.62 -13.84
CA TYR A 629 -5.77 -1.93 -13.33
C TYR A 629 -5.43 -0.55 -12.73
N VAL A 630 -4.38 -0.49 -11.89
CA VAL A 630 -3.92 0.78 -11.32
C VAL A 630 -3.51 1.75 -12.41
N ALA A 631 -2.76 1.31 -13.43
CA ALA A 631 -2.33 2.17 -14.54
C ALA A 631 -3.52 2.72 -15.35
N ILE A 632 -4.49 1.86 -15.72
CA ILE A 632 -5.69 2.25 -16.46
C ILE A 632 -6.52 3.26 -15.66
N THR A 633 -6.75 2.99 -14.37
CA THR A 633 -7.58 3.84 -13.50
C THR A 633 -6.91 5.15 -13.09
N ARG A 634 -5.70 5.45 -13.59
CA ARG A 634 -5.12 6.81 -13.51
C ARG A 634 -5.74 7.73 -14.55
N GLY A 635 -6.20 7.20 -15.69
CA GLY A 635 -6.88 7.96 -16.72
C GLY A 635 -8.32 8.33 -16.31
N VAL A 636 -8.70 9.56 -16.59
CA VAL A 636 -10.03 10.08 -16.35
C VAL A 636 -10.91 9.86 -17.57
N SER A 637 -10.47 10.31 -18.76
CA SER A 637 -11.27 10.29 -20.01
C SER A 637 -10.60 9.55 -21.16
N ARG A 638 -9.29 9.30 -21.10
CA ARG A 638 -8.55 8.57 -22.13
C ARG A 638 -7.43 7.73 -21.56
N VAL A 639 -7.22 6.54 -22.15
CA VAL A 639 -6.07 5.70 -21.86
C VAL A 639 -5.48 5.18 -23.17
N LEU A 640 -4.17 5.42 -23.39
CA LEU A 640 -3.43 4.86 -24.52
C LEU A 640 -2.39 3.87 -23.96
N TRP A 641 -2.29 2.70 -24.55
CA TRP A 641 -1.33 1.68 -24.09
C TRP A 641 -0.46 1.17 -25.24
N TYR A 642 0.83 1.44 -25.14
CA TYR A 642 1.83 1.08 -26.14
C TYR A 642 2.62 -0.16 -25.69
N THR A 643 2.61 -1.20 -26.52
CA THR A 643 3.34 -2.44 -26.25
C THR A 643 3.90 -3.07 -27.54
N GLN A 644 5.04 -3.72 -27.45
CA GLN A 644 5.61 -4.42 -28.58
C GLN A 644 4.78 -5.67 -28.92
N LYS A 645 4.38 -6.44 -27.91
CA LYS A 645 3.59 -7.67 -28.05
C LYS A 645 2.51 -7.69 -26.97
N ALA A 646 1.29 -8.02 -27.37
CA ALA A 646 0.20 -8.17 -26.42
C ALA A 646 0.42 -9.40 -25.52
N GLN A 647 0.56 -9.16 -24.20
CA GLN A 647 0.82 -10.16 -23.18
C GLN A 647 0.06 -9.78 -21.90
N GLY A 648 -0.10 -10.72 -20.94
CA GLY A 648 -0.76 -10.38 -19.68
C GLY A 648 -2.07 -9.59 -19.87
N ALA A 649 -2.16 -8.42 -19.25
CA ALA A 649 -3.34 -7.55 -19.31
C ALA A 649 -3.68 -7.06 -20.73
N THR A 650 -2.67 -6.73 -21.55
CA THR A 650 -2.91 -6.26 -22.93
C THR A 650 -3.46 -7.37 -23.83
N ARG A 651 -3.15 -8.64 -23.55
CA ARG A 651 -3.78 -9.78 -24.22
C ARG A 651 -5.26 -9.87 -23.87
N LEU A 652 -5.62 -9.75 -22.59
CA LEU A 652 -7.02 -9.79 -22.14
C LEU A 652 -7.83 -8.66 -22.79
N LEU A 653 -7.28 -7.45 -22.87
CA LEU A 653 -7.92 -6.33 -23.57
C LEU A 653 -8.12 -6.60 -25.07
N THR A 654 -7.14 -7.23 -25.73
CA THR A 654 -7.24 -7.59 -27.15
C THR A 654 -8.32 -8.66 -27.39
N GLU A 655 -8.40 -9.66 -26.55
CA GLU A 655 -9.41 -10.73 -26.62
C GLU A 655 -10.81 -10.17 -26.42
N ARG A 656 -10.99 -9.26 -25.45
CA ARG A 656 -12.27 -8.57 -25.22
C ARG A 656 -12.69 -7.70 -26.40
N ALA A 657 -11.76 -6.96 -27.01
CA ALA A 657 -12.08 -6.14 -28.19
C ALA A 657 -12.58 -7.01 -29.34
N LYS A 658 -11.94 -8.17 -29.61
CA LYS A 658 -12.38 -9.13 -30.64
C LYS A 658 -13.77 -9.71 -30.34
N ALA A 659 -14.09 -9.97 -29.06
CA ALA A 659 -15.39 -10.51 -28.66
C ALA A 659 -16.54 -9.50 -28.85
N LYS A 660 -16.27 -8.19 -28.76
CA LYS A 660 -17.26 -7.15 -29.04
C LYS A 660 -17.56 -6.95 -30.53
N HIS A 661 -16.66 -7.38 -31.42
CA HIS A 661 -16.81 -7.28 -32.88
C HIS A 661 -17.36 -8.56 -33.54
N ARG A 662 -17.55 -9.62 -32.78
CA ARG A 662 -18.27 -10.85 -33.13
C ARG A 662 -19.70 -10.80 -32.61
#